data_560e7e4470ae9f717af3852987080dc1
#
_entry.id   560e7e4470ae9f717af3852987080dc1
#
_cell.length_a   1.000
_cell.length_b   1.000
_cell.length_c   1.000
_cell.angle_alpha   90.00
_cell.angle_beta   90.00
_cell.angle_gamma   90.00
#
_symmetry.space_group_name_H-M   'P 1'
#
loop_
_entity.id
_entity.type
_entity.pdbx_description
1 polymer ?
#
loop_
_entity_poly.entity_id
_entity_poly.type
_entity_poly.pdbx_seq_one_letter_code
_entity_poly.pdbx_strand_id
1 'polypeptide(L)'
;MTEATLKKPLDNMAGITNQDDPLLLALLSVCKLLNTPHSADSLTAGLPLVDNKLNASLFIRAAQRAGLSTGLIRRPLAEISNLVLPAILLLDDDKTCVLISKNDDNCTIILPETDSGEKTVRLSVLDEIYTGSAFFIQAEHTFDSRTANSVIPKAKHWFWDVIFKSWPIYSEALAASLLINLFALASPLFIMNVYDRVVPNHALETLWVLAIGVAIVFIFDFIMKALRGYFIDVAGKRSDIILSATIFEKVMGIKMENRPKSVGAFANNLSEFESFRDFLTSATLTTLIDLPFLFIFIAVIYMIGGHLAFVPLTILPLAILGGIAVQKPLKNTINELFKHSAQKGATLIESLNNLDSIKSAGAEGQMQSKWEQNIGQISRLGLKSRFYSSIAVNLTTFLTQMASVSVVIFGVYKISEGELTTGGLIACTILTGRALAPIGQVASLLTRYHQARTSLDTLTNMMSLPVEREPGKKYLHRPTFKGDIEFKNISFSYPEQPVKALDNISFKIKAGERIAFIGRIGSGKSTIEKLMLSMYEPQEGSILIDGTDIRQIDPSDLRRQIGYVPQDISLMFGSVKDNITMGSRYADDASILHAAEIAGVTQFVNRHPEGFDMPVGERGASLSGGQRQSVAVARSLLLSPPIFIMDEPSNSMDNSTEARFKEKLSEQLNNQTLILVTHRASLLSLVDRLIVLDGAKIMADGPKDKVLEALKKGQIKVSN
;
A
#
# COMPACT_ATOMS: atom_id res chain seq x y z
N MET A 1 -47.14 9.65 -22.98
CA MET A 1 -47.10 9.49 -21.51
C MET A 1 -45.75 10.03 -21.09
N THR A 2 -45.83 11.10 -20.47
CA THR A 2 -45.09 12.31 -20.28
C THR A 2 -43.91 12.17 -19.30
N GLU A 3 -42.92 13.00 -19.51
CA GLU A 3 -41.71 13.33 -18.73
C GLU A 3 -41.82 13.32 -17.19
N ALA A 4 -43.03 13.22 -16.64
CA ALA A 4 -43.28 13.29 -15.20
C ALA A 4 -43.05 11.98 -14.43
N THR A 5 -42.80 10.85 -15.09
CA THR A 5 -42.63 9.53 -14.44
C THR A 5 -41.20 9.17 -14.06
N LEU A 6 -40.22 9.98 -14.47
CA LEU A 6 -38.79 9.82 -14.08
C LEU A 6 -38.39 10.78 -12.94
N LYS A 7 -39.29 11.66 -12.49
CA LYS A 7 -39.02 12.70 -11.48
C LYS A 7 -39.81 12.55 -10.16
N LYS A 8 -40.42 11.39 -9.84
CA LYS A 8 -40.98 11.20 -8.51
C LYS A 8 -40.01 10.36 -7.66
N PRO A 9 -39.58 10.87 -6.51
CA PRO A 9 -38.82 10.11 -5.56
C PRO A 9 -39.67 9.00 -5.00
N LEU A 10 -39.13 7.80 -4.94
CA LEU A 10 -39.64 6.69 -4.13
C LEU A 10 -39.32 6.97 -2.66
N ASP A 11 -39.97 7.98 -2.10
CA ASP A 11 -40.13 8.11 -0.65
C ASP A 11 -41.23 7.15 -0.20
N ASN A 12 -40.79 6.03 0.34
CA ASN A 12 -41.45 5.17 1.32
C ASN A 12 -41.19 3.69 1.02
N MET A 13 -40.04 3.21 1.44
CA MET A 13 -39.89 1.88 2.02
C MET A 13 -38.66 1.89 2.90
N ALA A 14 -38.87 1.97 4.20
CA ALA A 14 -37.86 1.76 5.23
C ALA A 14 -37.40 0.30 5.18
N GLY A 15 -36.29 0.07 4.55
CA GLY A 15 -35.52 -1.18 4.54
C GLY A 15 -34.09 -0.81 4.24
N ILE A 16 -33.22 -0.96 5.20
CA ILE A 16 -31.79 -0.71 5.18
C ILE A 16 -31.19 -1.17 3.85
N THR A 17 -30.92 -0.26 2.93
CA THR A 17 -30.29 -0.59 1.66
C THR A 17 -29.05 0.26 1.46
N ASN A 18 -27.95 -0.41 1.13
CA ASN A 18 -26.66 0.10 0.66
C ASN A 18 -26.79 0.99 -0.61
N GLN A 19 -27.64 2.00 -0.64
CA GLN A 19 -28.11 2.63 -1.87
C GLN A 19 -27.32 3.85 -2.35
N ASP A 20 -26.19 4.22 -1.71
CA ASP A 20 -25.54 5.49 -2.01
C ASP A 20 -24.30 5.42 -2.93
N ASP A 21 -23.86 4.23 -3.39
CA ASP A 21 -22.74 4.08 -4.32
C ASP A 21 -23.20 3.44 -5.64
N PRO A 22 -23.57 4.24 -6.66
CA PRO A 22 -24.07 3.73 -7.93
C PRO A 22 -23.08 2.83 -8.67
N LEU A 23 -21.77 3.12 -8.58
CA LEU A 23 -20.72 2.31 -9.21
C LEU A 23 -20.60 0.93 -8.56
N LEU A 24 -20.68 0.85 -7.24
CA LEU A 24 -20.63 -0.41 -6.52
C LEU A 24 -21.85 -1.28 -6.83
N LEU A 25 -23.05 -0.68 -6.83
CA LEU A 25 -24.28 -1.38 -7.16
C LEU A 25 -24.28 -1.90 -8.60
N ALA A 26 -23.76 -1.09 -9.54
CA ALA A 26 -23.59 -1.52 -10.93
C ALA A 26 -22.61 -2.69 -11.05
N LEU A 27 -21.48 -2.65 -10.30
CA LEU A 27 -20.52 -3.75 -10.27
C LEU A 27 -21.14 -5.04 -9.72
N LEU A 28 -21.90 -4.94 -8.63
CA LEU A 28 -22.61 -6.09 -8.05
C LEU A 28 -23.61 -6.70 -9.02
N SER A 29 -24.34 -5.86 -9.77
CA SER A 29 -25.27 -6.30 -10.81
C SER A 29 -24.55 -7.06 -11.93
N VAL A 30 -23.39 -6.55 -12.38
CA VAL A 30 -22.56 -7.25 -13.37
C VAL A 30 -21.98 -8.54 -12.82
N CYS A 31 -21.53 -8.57 -11.56
CA CYS A 31 -21.06 -9.81 -10.92
C CYS A 31 -22.15 -10.89 -10.88
N LYS A 32 -23.42 -10.50 -10.62
CA LYS A 32 -24.56 -11.42 -10.68
C LYS A 32 -24.77 -11.95 -12.12
N LEU A 33 -24.73 -11.07 -13.13
CA LEU A 33 -24.87 -11.46 -14.54
C LEU A 33 -23.78 -12.42 -15.01
N LEU A 34 -22.56 -12.22 -14.56
CA LEU A 34 -21.40 -13.05 -14.94
C LEU A 34 -21.20 -14.30 -14.06
N ASN A 35 -22.17 -14.62 -13.19
CA ASN A 35 -22.08 -15.73 -12.23
C ASN A 35 -20.83 -15.72 -11.33
N THR A 36 -20.37 -14.54 -10.96
CA THR A 36 -19.29 -14.31 -10.01
C THR A 36 -19.84 -13.53 -8.79
N PRO A 37 -20.68 -14.13 -7.93
CA PRO A 37 -21.30 -13.39 -6.83
C PRO A 37 -20.24 -12.97 -5.79
N HIS A 38 -20.26 -11.69 -5.46
CA HIS A 38 -19.40 -11.08 -4.43
C HIS A 38 -20.24 -10.18 -3.53
N SER A 39 -19.80 -10.00 -2.27
CA SER A 39 -20.41 -8.98 -1.41
C SER A 39 -19.81 -7.60 -1.71
N ALA A 40 -20.59 -6.56 -1.40
CA ALA A 40 -20.14 -5.18 -1.48
C ALA A 40 -18.84 -4.97 -0.67
N ASP A 41 -18.78 -5.60 0.50
CA ASP A 41 -17.65 -5.50 1.43
C ASP A 41 -16.43 -6.23 0.92
N SER A 42 -16.61 -7.40 0.30
CA SER A 42 -15.50 -8.15 -0.29
C SER A 42 -14.84 -7.38 -1.43
N LEU A 43 -15.62 -6.67 -2.24
CA LEU A 43 -15.11 -5.88 -3.37
C LEU A 43 -14.36 -4.63 -2.93
N THR A 44 -14.73 -4.05 -1.82
CA THR A 44 -14.24 -2.74 -1.41
C THR A 44 -13.37 -2.78 -0.16
N ALA A 45 -13.23 -3.95 0.51
CA ALA A 45 -12.36 -4.11 1.69
C ALA A 45 -10.94 -3.56 1.45
N GLY A 46 -10.50 -2.61 2.29
CA GLY A 46 -9.17 -1.99 2.17
C GLY A 46 -8.96 -1.09 0.95
N LEU A 47 -10.02 -0.70 0.21
CA LEU A 47 -9.93 0.37 -0.77
C LEU A 47 -10.10 1.74 -0.07
N PRO A 48 -9.29 2.74 -0.42
CA PRO A 48 -9.41 4.08 0.13
C PRO A 48 -10.61 4.82 -0.51
N LEU A 49 -11.80 4.57 0.03
CA LEU A 49 -13.02 5.22 -0.45
C LEU A 49 -13.07 6.68 -0.01
N VAL A 50 -13.55 7.56 -0.87
CA VAL A 50 -13.83 8.96 -0.55
C VAL A 50 -15.34 9.08 -0.43
N ASP A 51 -15.84 9.63 0.66
CA ASP A 51 -17.27 9.72 0.97
C ASP A 51 -18.00 8.37 0.85
N ASN A 52 -17.30 7.28 1.20
CA ASN A 52 -17.77 5.89 1.08
C ASN A 52 -18.15 5.45 -0.34
N LYS A 53 -17.71 6.17 -1.39
CA LYS A 53 -18.03 5.88 -2.79
C LYS A 53 -16.81 5.43 -3.58
N LEU A 54 -17.05 4.58 -4.58
CA LEU A 54 -16.05 4.22 -5.57
C LEU A 54 -15.89 5.36 -6.58
N ASN A 55 -14.66 5.77 -6.82
CA ASN A 55 -14.31 6.56 -7.99
C ASN A 55 -13.85 5.64 -9.13
N ALA A 56 -13.65 6.18 -10.33
CA ALA A 56 -13.27 5.40 -11.51
C ALA A 56 -12.00 4.54 -11.31
N SER A 57 -11.01 5.02 -10.58
CA SER A 57 -9.77 4.29 -10.33
C SER A 57 -9.96 3.15 -9.31
N LEU A 58 -10.77 3.39 -8.29
CA LEU A 58 -11.11 2.39 -7.27
C LEU A 58 -12.08 1.34 -7.82
N PHE A 59 -12.97 1.74 -8.74
CA PHE A 59 -13.84 0.81 -9.46
C PHE A 59 -13.05 -0.26 -10.21
N ILE A 60 -11.98 0.14 -10.93
CA ILE A 60 -11.10 -0.82 -11.63
C ILE A 60 -10.49 -1.82 -10.64
N ARG A 61 -10.03 -1.36 -9.48
CA ARG A 61 -9.47 -2.22 -8.42
C ARG A 61 -10.52 -3.14 -7.80
N ALA A 62 -11.74 -2.65 -7.58
CA ALA A 62 -12.85 -3.46 -7.09
C ALA A 62 -13.26 -4.55 -8.10
N ALA A 63 -13.34 -4.22 -9.39
CA ALA A 63 -13.65 -5.16 -10.47
C ALA A 63 -12.56 -6.24 -10.61
N GLN A 64 -11.28 -5.89 -10.50
CA GLN A 64 -10.18 -6.86 -10.51
C GLN A 64 -10.30 -7.87 -9.35
N ARG A 65 -10.77 -7.45 -8.18
CA ARG A 65 -11.03 -8.38 -7.07
C ARG A 65 -12.17 -9.36 -7.34
N ALA A 66 -13.12 -8.96 -8.17
CA ALA A 66 -14.17 -9.86 -8.67
C ALA A 66 -13.67 -10.81 -9.78
N GLY A 67 -12.38 -10.77 -10.16
CA GLY A 67 -11.86 -11.51 -11.30
C GLY A 67 -12.37 -10.96 -12.63
N LEU A 68 -12.65 -9.65 -12.69
CA LEU A 68 -13.14 -8.95 -13.86
C LEU A 68 -12.08 -7.98 -14.37
N SER A 69 -11.81 -8.02 -15.67
CA SER A 69 -11.01 -7.01 -16.36
C SER A 69 -11.92 -5.87 -16.81
N THR A 70 -11.56 -4.63 -16.53
CA THR A 70 -12.35 -3.46 -16.89
C THR A 70 -11.48 -2.28 -17.31
N GLY A 71 -12.00 -1.44 -18.20
CA GLY A 71 -11.39 -0.19 -18.62
C GLY A 71 -12.45 0.89 -18.83
N LEU A 72 -12.15 2.10 -18.37
CA LEU A 72 -12.96 3.28 -18.66
C LEU A 72 -12.58 3.80 -20.05
N ILE A 73 -13.53 3.80 -20.96
CA ILE A 73 -13.35 4.27 -22.35
C ILE A 73 -14.42 5.30 -22.66
N ARG A 74 -14.03 6.36 -23.34
CA ARG A 74 -14.95 7.37 -23.83
C ARG A 74 -15.39 6.98 -25.25
N ARG A 75 -16.69 6.72 -25.42
CA ARG A 75 -17.26 6.30 -26.70
C ARG A 75 -18.74 6.66 -26.81
N PRO A 76 -19.23 7.19 -27.94
CA PRO A 76 -20.65 7.44 -28.18
C PRO A 76 -21.47 6.16 -28.03
N LEU A 77 -22.70 6.26 -27.54
CA LEU A 77 -23.59 5.11 -27.29
C LEU A 77 -23.88 4.33 -28.58
N ALA A 78 -23.99 5.04 -29.72
CA ALA A 78 -24.21 4.44 -31.02
C ALA A 78 -23.09 3.48 -31.47
N GLU A 79 -21.84 3.78 -31.09
CA GLU A 79 -20.64 3.00 -31.46
C GLU A 79 -20.34 1.82 -30.53
N ILE A 80 -21.07 1.65 -29.42
CA ILE A 80 -20.88 0.52 -28.53
C ILE A 80 -21.42 -0.74 -29.18
N SER A 81 -20.56 -1.72 -29.44
CA SER A 81 -20.94 -3.01 -30.01
C SER A 81 -21.57 -3.95 -28.99
N ASN A 82 -22.56 -4.75 -29.38
CA ASN A 82 -23.14 -5.82 -28.55
C ASN A 82 -22.11 -6.87 -28.10
N LEU A 83 -20.98 -7.00 -28.80
CA LEU A 83 -19.91 -7.97 -28.49
C LEU A 83 -19.12 -7.61 -27.23
N VAL A 84 -19.21 -6.37 -26.77
CA VAL A 84 -18.48 -5.89 -25.57
C VAL A 84 -19.38 -5.70 -24.35
N LEU A 85 -20.62 -6.13 -24.42
CA LEU A 85 -21.59 -6.08 -23.33
C LEU A 85 -21.42 -7.30 -22.40
N PRO A 86 -21.73 -7.16 -21.09
CA PRO A 86 -22.32 -6.01 -20.43
C PRO A 86 -21.32 -4.86 -20.21
N ALA A 87 -21.81 -3.61 -20.24
CA ALA A 87 -21.04 -2.41 -19.96
C ALA A 87 -21.78 -1.52 -18.93
N ILE A 88 -21.02 -0.86 -18.06
CA ILE A 88 -21.59 0.13 -17.13
C ILE A 88 -21.44 1.51 -17.75
N LEU A 89 -22.56 2.16 -18.01
CA LEU A 89 -22.63 3.51 -18.53
C LEU A 89 -22.68 4.52 -17.39
N LEU A 90 -21.88 5.58 -17.49
CA LEU A 90 -21.96 6.72 -16.58
C LEU A 90 -23.01 7.69 -17.11
N LEU A 91 -23.97 8.03 -16.28
CA LEU A 91 -25.07 8.93 -16.60
C LEU A 91 -24.84 10.28 -15.90
N ASP A 92 -25.64 11.27 -16.29
CA ASP A 92 -25.68 12.56 -15.58
C ASP A 92 -26.13 12.36 -14.12
N ASP A 93 -25.83 13.33 -13.25
CA ASP A 93 -26.12 13.31 -11.81
C ASP A 93 -25.45 12.14 -11.05
N ASP A 94 -24.23 11.74 -11.46
CA ASP A 94 -23.47 10.65 -10.84
C ASP A 94 -24.18 9.29 -10.79
N LYS A 95 -25.17 9.08 -11.65
CA LYS A 95 -25.90 7.81 -11.77
C LYS A 95 -25.20 6.85 -12.72
N THR A 96 -25.55 5.57 -12.59
CA THR A 96 -25.02 4.51 -13.46
C THR A 96 -26.12 3.57 -13.91
N CYS A 97 -25.95 2.97 -15.08
CA CYS A 97 -26.76 1.83 -15.50
C CYS A 97 -25.90 0.75 -16.16
N VAL A 98 -26.36 -0.48 -16.13
CA VAL A 98 -25.71 -1.61 -16.81
C VAL A 98 -26.41 -1.86 -18.13
N LEU A 99 -25.70 -1.68 -19.24
CA LEU A 99 -26.19 -1.99 -20.58
C LEU A 99 -25.96 -3.48 -20.87
N ILE A 100 -27.05 -4.22 -21.14
CA ILE A 100 -27.00 -5.67 -21.40
C ILE A 100 -27.06 -5.96 -22.89
N SER A 101 -27.97 -5.30 -23.62
CA SER A 101 -28.14 -5.48 -25.05
C SER A 101 -28.61 -4.20 -25.72
N LYS A 102 -28.27 -4.03 -26.99
CA LYS A 102 -28.61 -2.87 -27.79
C LYS A 102 -29.10 -3.34 -29.18
N ASN A 103 -30.25 -2.82 -29.60
CA ASN A 103 -30.76 -2.91 -30.97
C ASN A 103 -30.83 -1.51 -31.58
N ASP A 104 -31.17 -1.38 -32.85
CA ASP A 104 -31.10 -0.09 -33.57
C ASP A 104 -31.91 1.02 -32.90
N ASP A 105 -33.08 0.72 -32.28
CA ASP A 105 -33.96 1.70 -31.63
C ASP A 105 -34.06 1.56 -30.12
N ASN A 106 -33.75 0.41 -29.56
CA ASN A 106 -33.96 0.11 -28.16
C ASN A 106 -32.72 -0.51 -27.50
N CYS A 107 -32.57 -0.25 -26.22
CA CYS A 107 -31.53 -0.87 -25.38
C CYS A 107 -32.13 -1.46 -24.10
N THR A 108 -31.63 -2.61 -23.67
CA THR A 108 -31.98 -3.22 -22.38
C THR A 108 -30.95 -2.86 -21.37
N ILE A 109 -31.40 -2.20 -20.29
CA ILE A 109 -30.55 -1.74 -19.21
C ILE A 109 -31.04 -2.31 -17.87
N ILE A 110 -30.09 -2.49 -16.93
CA ILE A 110 -30.38 -2.65 -15.50
C ILE A 110 -30.10 -1.33 -14.80
N LEU A 111 -31.07 -0.86 -14.03
CA LEU A 111 -30.89 0.25 -13.09
C LEU A 111 -30.51 -0.36 -11.73
N PRO A 112 -29.27 -0.15 -11.24
CA PRO A 112 -28.81 -0.78 -10.00
C PRO A 112 -29.66 -0.43 -8.77
N GLU A 113 -30.32 0.73 -8.80
CA GLU A 113 -31.19 1.24 -7.73
C GLU A 113 -32.52 0.47 -7.59
N THR A 114 -32.92 -0.32 -8.59
CA THR A 114 -34.22 -1.02 -8.64
C THR A 114 -34.12 -2.53 -8.54
N ASP A 115 -33.26 -3.04 -7.67
CA ASP A 115 -33.05 -4.47 -7.38
C ASP A 115 -32.86 -5.37 -8.62
N SER A 116 -32.08 -4.87 -9.58
CA SER A 116 -31.68 -5.58 -10.83
C SER A 116 -32.80 -5.85 -11.83
N GLY A 117 -33.88 -5.08 -11.82
CA GLY A 117 -34.91 -5.16 -12.84
C GLY A 117 -34.44 -4.73 -14.22
N GLU A 118 -34.60 -5.60 -15.23
CA GLU A 118 -34.34 -5.26 -16.63
C GLU A 118 -35.39 -4.30 -17.16
N LYS A 119 -34.93 -3.24 -17.83
CA LYS A 119 -35.81 -2.23 -18.43
C LYS A 119 -35.39 -1.95 -19.87
N THR A 120 -36.35 -1.99 -20.79
CA THR A 120 -36.10 -1.60 -22.18
C THR A 120 -36.38 -0.11 -22.34
N VAL A 121 -35.39 0.63 -22.84
CA VAL A 121 -35.45 2.09 -23.04
C VAL A 121 -35.07 2.38 -24.49
N ARG A 122 -35.62 3.45 -25.06
CA ARG A 122 -35.20 3.91 -26.40
C ARG A 122 -33.78 4.44 -26.36
N LEU A 123 -33.01 4.13 -27.41
CA LEU A 123 -31.62 4.54 -27.51
C LEU A 123 -31.47 6.07 -27.40
N SER A 124 -32.35 6.85 -28.04
CA SER A 124 -32.32 8.33 -28.00
C SER A 124 -32.48 8.91 -26.59
N VAL A 125 -33.31 8.28 -25.73
CA VAL A 125 -33.53 8.73 -24.37
C VAL A 125 -32.32 8.44 -23.48
N LEU A 126 -31.65 7.31 -23.73
CA LEU A 126 -30.44 6.96 -22.97
C LEU A 126 -29.27 7.82 -23.41
N ASP A 127 -29.18 8.17 -24.70
CA ASP A 127 -28.09 8.98 -25.25
C ASP A 127 -28.11 10.42 -24.72
N GLU A 128 -29.30 10.99 -24.43
CA GLU A 128 -29.47 12.32 -23.83
C GLU A 128 -28.89 12.44 -22.40
N ILE A 129 -28.87 11.33 -21.64
CA ILE A 129 -28.41 11.32 -20.24
C ILE A 129 -27.03 10.63 -20.08
N TYR A 130 -26.47 10.12 -21.17
CA TYR A 130 -25.18 9.41 -21.17
C TYR A 130 -24.01 10.38 -21.28
N THR A 131 -23.06 10.35 -20.33
CA THR A 131 -21.88 11.23 -20.30
C THR A 131 -20.83 10.95 -21.36
N GLY A 132 -21.05 9.94 -22.21
CA GLY A 132 -20.07 9.50 -23.22
C GLY A 132 -18.98 8.58 -22.66
N SER A 133 -19.03 8.20 -21.40
CA SER A 133 -18.00 7.34 -20.76
C SER A 133 -18.61 6.07 -20.21
N ALA A 134 -17.97 4.92 -20.51
CA ALA A 134 -18.44 3.62 -20.06
C ALA A 134 -17.30 2.73 -19.57
N PHE A 135 -17.61 1.87 -18.59
CA PHE A 135 -16.73 0.76 -18.20
C PHE A 135 -17.15 -0.49 -18.98
N PHE A 136 -16.23 -0.99 -19.80
CA PHE A 136 -16.38 -2.30 -20.45
C PHE A 136 -15.82 -3.35 -19.53
N ILE A 137 -16.61 -4.40 -19.27
CA ILE A 137 -16.30 -5.40 -18.24
C ILE A 137 -16.31 -6.77 -18.90
N GLN A 138 -15.21 -7.51 -18.73
CA GLN A 138 -15.07 -8.88 -19.17
C GLN A 138 -14.60 -9.76 -18.03
N ALA A 139 -15.10 -11.00 -17.95
CA ALA A 139 -14.55 -11.98 -17.03
C ALA A 139 -13.08 -12.23 -17.41
N GLU A 140 -12.19 -12.19 -16.43
CA GLU A 140 -10.79 -12.54 -16.65
C GLU A 140 -10.72 -14.02 -17.06
N HIS A 141 -10.10 -14.30 -18.20
CA HIS A 141 -10.05 -15.65 -18.74
C HIS A 141 -9.22 -16.54 -17.81
N THR A 142 -9.87 -17.34 -17.00
CA THR A 142 -9.20 -18.36 -16.17
C THR A 142 -8.93 -19.57 -17.05
N PHE A 143 -7.65 -19.87 -17.29
CA PHE A 143 -7.24 -21.10 -17.96
C PHE A 143 -7.73 -22.32 -17.18
N ASP A 144 -8.15 -23.39 -17.90
CA ASP A 144 -8.54 -24.68 -17.34
C ASP A 144 -7.43 -25.20 -16.40
N SER A 145 -7.81 -25.81 -15.28
CA SER A 145 -6.90 -26.35 -14.26
C SER A 145 -5.84 -27.32 -14.82
N ARG A 146 -6.07 -27.89 -16.02
CA ARG A 146 -5.13 -28.74 -16.75
C ARG A 146 -3.96 -27.96 -17.39
N THR A 147 -4.08 -26.65 -17.61
CA THR A 147 -3.05 -25.78 -18.18
C THR A 147 -2.40 -24.85 -17.14
N ALA A 148 -2.87 -24.90 -15.90
CA ALA A 148 -2.46 -23.98 -14.84
C ALA A 148 -0.96 -24.05 -14.46
N ASN A 149 -0.26 -25.14 -14.77
CA ASN A 149 1.16 -25.31 -14.45
C ASN A 149 2.14 -24.71 -15.46
N SER A 150 1.67 -24.26 -16.64
CA SER A 150 2.57 -23.76 -17.68
C SER A 150 2.47 -22.27 -17.99
N VAL A 151 1.40 -21.59 -17.60
CA VAL A 151 1.18 -20.17 -17.95
C VAL A 151 0.43 -19.43 -16.84
N ILE A 152 0.94 -19.41 -15.63
CA ILE A 152 0.60 -18.33 -14.70
C ILE A 152 1.58 -17.20 -15.04
N PRO A 153 1.15 -16.05 -15.57
CA PRO A 153 1.98 -14.87 -15.54
C PRO A 153 2.09 -14.54 -14.03
N LYS A 154 3.17 -15.03 -13.38
CA LYS A 154 3.64 -14.42 -12.17
C LYS A 154 3.66 -12.93 -12.50
N ALA A 155 3.01 -12.10 -11.71
CA ALA A 155 3.22 -10.66 -11.71
C ALA A 155 4.74 -10.47 -11.57
N LYS A 156 5.42 -10.44 -12.71
CA LYS A 156 6.85 -10.72 -12.80
C LYS A 156 7.67 -9.73 -12.03
N HIS A 157 7.19 -8.48 -11.92
CA HIS A 157 7.94 -7.45 -11.21
C HIS A 157 6.97 -6.31 -10.80
N TRP A 158 6.38 -6.42 -9.60
CA TRP A 158 5.48 -5.40 -9.01
C TRP A 158 5.97 -3.95 -9.20
N PHE A 159 7.29 -3.78 -9.27
CA PHE A 159 7.98 -2.51 -9.45
C PHE A 159 8.20 -2.17 -10.93
N TRP A 160 8.84 -3.07 -11.70
CA TRP A 160 9.24 -2.79 -13.07
C TRP A 160 8.06 -2.62 -14.02
N ASP A 161 6.96 -3.34 -13.79
CA ASP A 161 5.74 -3.22 -14.62
C ASP A 161 5.15 -1.81 -14.55
N VAL A 162 5.21 -1.16 -13.37
CA VAL A 162 4.74 0.23 -13.18
C VAL A 162 5.67 1.21 -13.90
N ILE A 163 7.00 1.02 -13.79
CA ILE A 163 7.99 1.88 -14.45
C ILE A 163 7.88 1.78 -15.98
N PHE A 164 7.82 0.57 -16.54
CA PHE A 164 7.71 0.37 -17.98
C PHE A 164 6.37 0.88 -18.56
N LYS A 165 5.32 0.92 -17.77
CA LYS A 165 4.06 1.53 -18.19
C LYS A 165 4.18 3.05 -18.45
N SER A 166 5.17 3.70 -17.86
CA SER A 166 5.51 5.11 -18.08
C SER A 166 6.54 5.33 -19.20
N TRP A 167 6.91 4.28 -19.96
CA TRP A 167 7.90 4.34 -21.04
C TRP A 167 7.67 5.45 -22.07
N PRO A 168 6.42 5.76 -22.50
CA PRO A 168 6.21 6.87 -23.45
C PRO A 168 6.76 8.20 -22.95
N ILE A 169 6.60 8.52 -21.66
CA ILE A 169 7.10 9.76 -21.06
C ILE A 169 8.64 9.73 -20.99
N TYR A 170 9.24 8.58 -20.66
CA TYR A 170 10.70 8.44 -20.67
C TYR A 170 11.29 8.56 -22.07
N SER A 171 10.59 8.13 -23.14
CA SER A 171 11.04 8.32 -24.51
C SER A 171 11.07 9.79 -24.94
N GLU A 172 10.15 10.62 -24.47
CA GLU A 172 10.17 12.06 -24.68
C GLU A 172 11.36 12.72 -23.97
N ALA A 173 11.65 12.30 -22.74
CA ALA A 173 12.84 12.75 -22.01
C ALA A 173 14.14 12.34 -22.71
N LEU A 174 14.17 11.16 -23.33
CA LEU A 174 15.32 10.66 -24.10
C LEU A 174 15.52 11.48 -25.38
N ALA A 175 14.44 11.82 -26.09
CA ALA A 175 14.49 12.71 -27.26
C ALA A 175 14.97 14.12 -26.89
N ALA A 176 14.51 14.68 -25.78
CA ALA A 176 15.00 15.95 -25.26
C ALA A 176 16.50 15.88 -24.92
N SER A 177 16.98 14.78 -24.33
CA SER A 177 18.40 14.59 -24.01
C SER A 177 19.28 14.48 -25.26
N LEU A 178 18.78 13.87 -26.35
CA LEU A 178 19.48 13.85 -27.62
C LEU A 178 19.72 15.28 -28.11
N LEU A 179 18.69 16.12 -28.12
CA LEU A 179 18.79 17.53 -28.56
C LEU A 179 19.72 18.32 -27.63
N ILE A 180 19.62 18.18 -26.31
CA ILE A 180 20.49 18.82 -25.32
C ILE A 180 21.96 18.50 -25.58
N ASN A 181 22.28 17.22 -25.82
CA ASN A 181 23.67 16.80 -26.07
C ASN A 181 24.16 17.26 -27.45
N LEU A 182 23.28 17.38 -28.44
CA LEU A 182 23.60 17.97 -29.73
C LEU A 182 23.86 19.48 -29.58
N PHE A 183 23.00 20.22 -28.88
CA PHE A 183 23.20 21.65 -28.60
C PHE A 183 24.46 21.92 -27.79
N ALA A 184 24.89 20.97 -26.97
CA ALA A 184 26.14 21.07 -26.22
C ALA A 184 27.40 21.18 -27.11
N LEU A 185 27.33 20.75 -28.38
CA LEU A 185 28.40 20.91 -29.35
C LEU A 185 28.54 22.35 -29.85
N ALA A 186 27.52 23.16 -29.75
CA ALA A 186 27.49 24.55 -30.28
C ALA A 186 28.62 25.41 -29.68
N SER A 187 28.85 25.32 -28.37
CA SER A 187 29.89 26.14 -27.69
C SER A 187 31.31 25.79 -28.13
N PRO A 188 31.78 24.52 -28.14
CA PRO A 188 33.11 24.20 -28.64
C PRO A 188 33.30 24.56 -30.10
N LEU A 189 32.30 24.32 -30.96
CA LEU A 189 32.36 24.66 -32.38
C LEU A 189 32.36 26.18 -32.64
N PHE A 190 31.61 26.93 -31.86
CA PHE A 190 31.68 28.40 -31.90
C PHE A 190 33.07 28.90 -31.56
N ILE A 191 33.65 28.45 -30.45
CA ILE A 191 34.99 28.87 -30.01
C ILE A 191 36.01 28.49 -31.05
N MET A 192 35.93 27.28 -31.62
CA MET A 192 36.83 26.84 -32.70
C MET A 192 36.78 27.82 -33.88
N ASN A 193 35.58 28.16 -34.39
CA ASN A 193 35.45 29.04 -35.52
C ASN A 193 35.93 30.48 -35.21
N VAL A 194 35.71 30.95 -33.97
CA VAL A 194 36.20 32.29 -33.56
C VAL A 194 37.72 32.33 -33.60
N TYR A 195 38.41 31.35 -33.02
CA TYR A 195 39.88 31.35 -32.98
C TYR A 195 40.52 31.06 -34.35
N ASP A 196 39.90 30.23 -35.18
CA ASP A 196 40.46 29.83 -36.46
C ASP A 196 40.14 30.76 -37.62
N ARG A 197 39.02 31.47 -37.55
CA ARG A 197 38.53 32.30 -38.69
C ARG A 197 38.32 33.76 -38.34
N VAL A 198 37.67 34.05 -37.17
CA VAL A 198 37.29 35.43 -36.83
C VAL A 198 38.52 36.22 -36.36
N VAL A 199 39.28 35.71 -35.44
CA VAL A 199 40.44 36.39 -34.85
C VAL A 199 41.53 36.65 -35.88
N PRO A 200 41.97 35.70 -36.72
CA PRO A 200 43.04 35.95 -37.72
C PRO A 200 42.60 36.94 -38.81
N ASN A 201 41.33 36.95 -39.19
CA ASN A 201 40.82 37.75 -40.29
C ASN A 201 40.14 39.05 -39.85
N HIS A 202 40.09 39.36 -38.54
CA HIS A 202 39.38 40.51 -37.95
C HIS A 202 37.91 40.59 -38.40
N ALA A 203 37.22 39.43 -38.63
CA ALA A 203 35.88 39.34 -39.20
C ALA A 203 34.81 39.52 -38.12
N LEU A 204 34.64 40.78 -37.64
CA LEU A 204 33.69 41.14 -36.57
C LEU A 204 32.23 40.87 -36.93
N GLU A 205 31.85 41.03 -38.20
CA GLU A 205 30.49 40.74 -38.69
C GLU A 205 30.14 39.24 -38.51
N THR A 206 31.08 38.38 -38.87
CA THR A 206 30.92 36.90 -38.68
C THR A 206 30.83 36.53 -37.20
N LEU A 207 31.55 37.25 -36.31
CA LEU A 207 31.46 37.04 -34.87
C LEU A 207 30.03 37.24 -34.37
N TRP A 208 29.40 38.33 -34.76
CA TRP A 208 28.02 38.61 -34.30
C TRP A 208 26.99 37.62 -34.85
N VAL A 209 27.13 37.18 -36.09
CA VAL A 209 26.25 36.14 -36.66
C VAL A 209 26.42 34.82 -35.89
N LEU A 210 27.63 34.39 -35.63
CA LEU A 210 27.89 33.19 -34.85
C LEU A 210 27.41 33.30 -33.40
N ALA A 211 27.59 34.48 -32.77
CA ALA A 211 27.16 34.72 -31.39
C ALA A 211 25.63 34.69 -31.26
N ILE A 212 24.90 35.32 -32.19
CA ILE A 212 23.44 35.26 -32.21
C ILE A 212 22.97 33.83 -32.43
N GLY A 213 23.58 33.09 -33.37
CA GLY A 213 23.24 31.68 -33.61
C GLY A 213 23.41 30.81 -32.35
N VAL A 214 24.53 30.95 -31.65
CA VAL A 214 24.79 30.20 -30.41
C VAL A 214 23.86 30.63 -29.28
N ALA A 215 23.52 31.95 -29.19
CA ALA A 215 22.57 32.44 -28.21
C ALA A 215 21.18 31.80 -28.40
N ILE A 216 20.71 31.66 -29.63
CA ILE A 216 19.48 30.97 -29.97
C ILE A 216 19.55 29.50 -29.55
N VAL A 217 20.63 28.80 -29.84
CA VAL A 217 20.84 27.39 -29.41
C VAL A 217 20.81 27.28 -27.91
N PHE A 218 21.40 28.20 -27.16
CA PHE A 218 21.36 28.17 -25.67
C PHE A 218 19.96 28.42 -25.12
N ILE A 219 19.14 29.24 -25.77
CA ILE A 219 17.74 29.39 -25.38
C ILE A 219 16.97 28.08 -25.56
N PHE A 220 17.16 27.41 -26.71
CA PHE A 220 16.55 26.09 -26.92
C PHE A 220 17.09 25.01 -25.94
N ASP A 221 18.39 25.01 -25.67
CA ASP A 221 19.02 24.11 -24.67
C ASP A 221 18.39 24.31 -23.29
N PHE A 222 18.19 25.58 -22.87
CA PHE A 222 17.52 25.89 -21.60
C PHE A 222 16.08 25.37 -21.57
N ILE A 223 15.29 25.60 -22.64
CA ILE A 223 13.92 25.11 -22.74
C ILE A 223 13.89 23.57 -22.69
N MET A 224 14.75 22.90 -23.45
CA MET A 224 14.82 21.43 -23.48
C MET A 224 15.21 20.84 -22.12
N LYS A 225 16.14 21.44 -21.39
CA LYS A 225 16.50 21.03 -20.03
C LYS A 225 15.33 21.18 -19.07
N ALA A 226 14.59 22.27 -19.15
CA ALA A 226 13.40 22.48 -18.33
C ALA A 226 12.29 21.46 -18.64
N LEU A 227 12.02 21.21 -19.92
CA LEU A 227 11.03 20.20 -20.35
C LEU A 227 11.44 18.79 -19.94
N ARG A 228 12.73 18.42 -20.14
CA ARG A 228 13.25 17.11 -19.71
C ARG A 228 13.05 16.90 -18.22
N GLY A 229 13.40 17.89 -17.41
CA GLY A 229 13.18 17.82 -15.95
C GLY A 229 11.70 17.60 -15.62
N TYR A 230 10.83 18.38 -16.21
CA TYR A 230 9.39 18.27 -16.01
C TYR A 230 8.83 16.88 -16.38
N PHE A 231 9.21 16.32 -17.54
CA PHE A 231 8.74 15.02 -17.97
C PHE A 231 9.21 13.89 -17.03
N ILE A 232 10.48 13.94 -16.59
CA ILE A 232 11.02 12.97 -15.63
C ILE A 232 10.25 13.06 -14.30
N ASP A 233 9.98 14.26 -13.81
CA ASP A 233 9.25 14.48 -12.56
C ASP A 233 7.80 14.01 -12.65
N VAL A 234 7.12 14.26 -13.76
CA VAL A 234 5.73 13.80 -14.00
C VAL A 234 5.68 12.27 -14.03
N ALA A 235 6.59 11.61 -14.76
CA ALA A 235 6.67 10.15 -14.80
C ALA A 235 6.94 9.56 -13.41
N GLY A 236 7.84 10.19 -12.66
CA GLY A 236 8.19 9.81 -11.30
C GLY A 236 7.02 9.92 -10.34
N LYS A 237 6.32 11.04 -10.31
CA LYS A 237 5.16 11.26 -9.44
C LYS A 237 4.02 10.30 -9.73
N ARG A 238 3.75 10.00 -11.01
CA ARG A 238 2.73 9.01 -11.39
C ARG A 238 3.08 7.62 -10.87
N SER A 239 4.32 7.21 -11.04
CA SER A 239 4.81 5.92 -10.55
C SER A 239 4.79 5.84 -9.03
N ASP A 240 5.13 6.94 -8.35
CA ASP A 240 5.14 7.05 -6.89
C ASP A 240 3.76 6.80 -6.27
N ILE A 241 2.73 7.47 -6.78
CA ILE A 241 1.35 7.30 -6.27
C ILE A 241 0.91 5.83 -6.39
N ILE A 242 1.16 5.20 -7.54
CA ILE A 242 0.76 3.81 -7.79
C ILE A 242 1.54 2.86 -6.87
N LEU A 243 2.85 3.01 -6.78
CA LEU A 243 3.71 2.14 -5.98
C LEU A 243 3.43 2.29 -4.49
N SER A 244 3.32 3.52 -3.98
CA SER A 244 2.95 3.81 -2.59
C SER A 244 1.63 3.16 -2.20
N ALA A 245 0.60 3.33 -3.04
CA ALA A 245 -0.71 2.71 -2.81
C ALA A 245 -0.61 1.17 -2.81
N THR A 246 0.13 0.59 -3.76
CA THR A 246 0.31 -0.87 -3.86
C THR A 246 1.06 -1.44 -2.65
N ILE A 247 2.12 -0.76 -2.19
CA ILE A 247 2.88 -1.15 -1.01
C ILE A 247 2.00 -1.09 0.23
N PHE A 248 1.26 -0.01 0.43
CA PHE A 248 0.37 0.15 1.59
C PHE A 248 -0.75 -0.90 1.59
N GLU A 249 -1.39 -1.15 0.45
CA GLU A 249 -2.38 -2.23 0.30
C GLU A 249 -1.80 -3.60 0.67
N LYS A 250 -0.58 -3.89 0.20
CA LYS A 250 0.12 -5.13 0.55
C LYS A 250 0.36 -5.24 2.05
N VAL A 251 0.84 -4.16 2.68
CA VAL A 251 1.11 -4.11 4.13
C VAL A 251 -0.13 -4.42 4.93
N MET A 252 -1.27 -3.81 4.55
CA MET A 252 -2.55 -4.04 5.23
C MET A 252 -3.10 -5.46 5.02
N GLY A 253 -2.70 -6.12 3.94
CA GLY A 253 -3.15 -7.48 3.60
C GLY A 253 -2.24 -8.61 4.10
N ILE A 254 -1.10 -8.34 4.73
CA ILE A 254 -0.18 -9.39 5.20
C ILE A 254 -0.84 -10.23 6.30
N LYS A 255 -0.73 -11.57 6.21
CA LYS A 255 -1.19 -12.49 7.26
C LYS A 255 -0.53 -12.17 8.60
N MET A 256 -1.30 -12.18 9.69
CA MET A 256 -0.80 -11.84 11.04
C MET A 256 0.38 -12.71 11.48
N GLU A 257 0.44 -13.96 11.04
CA GLU A 257 1.55 -14.88 11.30
C GLU A 257 2.89 -14.43 10.68
N ASN A 258 2.83 -13.63 9.59
CA ASN A 258 3.98 -13.09 8.89
C ASN A 258 4.24 -11.62 9.22
N ARG A 259 3.57 -11.08 10.22
CA ARG A 259 3.74 -9.68 10.65
C ARG A 259 5.18 -9.45 11.12
N PRO A 260 5.82 -8.36 10.68
CA PRO A 260 7.18 -8.00 11.14
C PRO A 260 7.25 -7.86 12.66
N LYS A 261 8.31 -8.41 13.26
CA LYS A 261 8.51 -8.37 14.73
C LYS A 261 8.66 -6.97 15.30
N SER A 262 9.24 -6.06 14.53
CA SER A 262 9.46 -4.66 14.93
C SER A 262 8.70 -3.73 14.01
N VAL A 263 7.67 -3.08 14.56
CA VAL A 263 6.88 -2.06 13.85
C VAL A 263 7.77 -0.86 13.48
N GLY A 264 8.69 -0.47 14.35
CA GLY A 264 9.58 0.66 14.10
C GLY A 264 10.60 0.39 12.99
N ALA A 265 11.20 -0.81 12.97
CA ALA A 265 12.09 -1.19 11.87
C ALA A 265 11.31 -1.28 10.54
N PHE A 266 10.09 -1.79 10.59
CA PHE A 266 9.21 -1.89 9.42
C PHE A 266 8.80 -0.52 8.88
N ALA A 267 8.40 0.41 9.74
CA ALA A 267 8.08 1.78 9.37
C ALA A 267 9.28 2.49 8.74
N ASN A 268 10.49 2.30 9.30
CA ASN A 268 11.72 2.83 8.71
C ASN A 268 11.99 2.23 7.31
N ASN A 269 11.81 0.92 7.14
CA ASN A 269 11.97 0.27 5.84
C ASN A 269 10.96 0.81 4.81
N LEU A 270 9.76 1.15 5.24
CA LEU A 270 8.75 1.76 4.37
C LEU A 270 9.14 3.19 3.97
N SER A 271 9.70 3.98 4.90
CA SER A 271 10.19 5.34 4.60
C SER A 271 11.39 5.34 3.65
N GLU A 272 12.21 4.29 3.65
CA GLU A 272 13.31 4.13 2.70
C GLU A 272 12.83 3.93 1.24
N PHE A 273 11.55 3.64 1.01
CA PHE A 273 10.96 3.68 -0.33
C PHE A 273 11.08 5.06 -0.97
N GLU A 274 11.00 6.13 -0.17
CA GLU A 274 11.21 7.50 -0.68
C GLU A 274 12.64 7.68 -1.22
N SER A 275 13.64 7.17 -0.50
CA SER A 275 15.03 7.21 -0.97
C SER A 275 15.23 6.45 -2.28
N PHE A 276 14.56 5.31 -2.42
CA PHE A 276 14.59 4.53 -3.65
C PHE A 276 13.87 5.25 -4.81
N ARG A 277 12.70 5.83 -4.56
CA ARG A 277 11.97 6.67 -5.51
C ARG A 277 12.82 7.83 -6.00
N ASP A 278 13.45 8.58 -5.08
CA ASP A 278 14.28 9.72 -5.40
C ASP A 278 15.50 9.34 -6.25
N PHE A 279 16.04 8.14 -6.03
CA PHE A 279 17.08 7.60 -6.89
C PHE A 279 16.62 7.41 -8.33
N LEU A 280 15.38 6.93 -8.56
CA LEU A 280 14.86 6.66 -9.89
C LEU A 280 14.34 7.88 -10.63
N THR A 281 13.86 8.90 -9.92
CA THR A 281 13.19 10.06 -10.53
C THR A 281 14.09 11.27 -10.70
N SER A 282 15.27 11.26 -10.07
CA SER A 282 16.16 12.43 -10.02
C SER A 282 17.29 12.38 -11.07
N ALA A 283 18.36 13.10 -10.79
CA ALA A 283 19.58 13.19 -11.58
C ALA A 283 20.16 11.85 -12.09
N THR A 284 19.75 10.72 -11.48
CA THR A 284 20.18 9.37 -11.87
C THR A 284 19.72 9.00 -13.27
N LEU A 285 18.42 9.16 -13.57
CA LEU A 285 17.90 8.90 -14.91
C LEU A 285 18.53 9.83 -15.94
N THR A 286 18.66 11.10 -15.60
CA THR A 286 19.34 12.08 -16.47
C THR A 286 20.78 11.64 -16.79
N THR A 287 21.55 11.26 -15.77
CA THR A 287 22.94 10.83 -15.97
C THR A 287 23.03 9.53 -16.78
N LEU A 288 22.13 8.58 -16.54
CA LEU A 288 22.11 7.31 -17.28
C LEU A 288 21.74 7.52 -18.75
N ILE A 289 20.82 8.45 -19.02
CA ILE A 289 20.42 8.84 -20.37
C ILE A 289 21.56 9.59 -21.10
N ASP A 290 22.29 10.43 -20.38
CA ASP A 290 23.38 11.23 -20.96
C ASP A 290 24.65 10.40 -21.21
N LEU A 291 24.84 9.25 -20.55
CA LEU A 291 26.05 8.45 -20.62
C LEU A 291 26.38 7.91 -22.04
N PRO A 292 25.45 7.45 -22.89
CA PRO A 292 25.75 7.06 -24.27
C PRO A 292 26.29 8.21 -25.15
N PHE A 293 25.93 9.46 -24.85
CA PHE A 293 26.36 10.62 -25.64
C PHE A 293 27.85 10.95 -25.48
N LEU A 294 28.50 10.42 -24.45
CA LEU A 294 29.95 10.45 -24.30
C LEU A 294 30.67 9.99 -25.61
N PHE A 295 30.14 8.92 -26.23
CA PHE A 295 30.71 8.41 -27.48
C PHE A 295 30.58 9.40 -28.66
N ILE A 296 29.50 10.20 -28.68
CA ILE A 296 29.30 11.25 -29.68
C ILE A 296 30.38 12.33 -29.52
N PHE A 297 30.63 12.77 -28.26
CA PHE A 297 31.70 13.74 -28.00
C PHE A 297 33.06 13.22 -28.39
N ILE A 298 33.39 11.95 -28.10
CA ILE A 298 34.64 11.32 -28.51
C ILE A 298 34.76 11.23 -30.05
N ALA A 299 33.65 10.91 -30.75
CA ALA A 299 33.61 10.88 -32.21
C ALA A 299 33.86 12.28 -32.81
N VAL A 300 33.31 13.34 -32.23
CA VAL A 300 33.56 14.73 -32.67
C VAL A 300 35.00 15.13 -32.39
N ILE A 301 35.61 14.74 -31.27
CA ILE A 301 37.03 14.95 -30.98
C ILE A 301 37.89 14.26 -32.05
N TYR A 302 37.51 13.03 -32.47
CA TYR A 302 38.22 12.31 -33.52
C TYR A 302 38.15 13.02 -34.87
N MET A 303 36.97 13.57 -35.21
CA MET A 303 36.76 14.32 -36.46
C MET A 303 37.59 15.64 -36.51
N ILE A 304 37.75 16.33 -35.36
CA ILE A 304 38.48 17.60 -35.28
C ILE A 304 40.00 17.41 -35.09
N GLY A 305 40.36 16.54 -34.12
CA GLY A 305 41.74 16.39 -33.65
C GLY A 305 42.35 15.01 -33.88
N GLY A 306 41.67 14.12 -34.65
CA GLY A 306 42.21 12.80 -35.00
C GLY A 306 42.62 11.99 -33.76
N HIS A 307 43.90 11.68 -33.64
CA HIS A 307 44.44 10.83 -32.56
C HIS A 307 44.24 11.39 -31.12
N LEU A 308 43.86 12.68 -30.97
CA LEU A 308 43.59 13.24 -29.65
C LEU A 308 42.38 12.55 -28.96
N ALA A 309 41.48 11.92 -29.71
CA ALA A 309 40.37 11.14 -29.18
C ALA A 309 40.82 9.92 -28.35
N PHE A 310 42.02 9.41 -28.55
CA PHE A 310 42.54 8.31 -27.73
C PHE A 310 42.79 8.70 -26.28
N VAL A 311 43.02 10.00 -25.97
CA VAL A 311 43.20 10.46 -24.58
C VAL A 311 41.95 10.21 -23.72
N PRO A 312 40.76 10.76 -24.04
CA PRO A 312 39.56 10.45 -23.24
C PRO A 312 39.19 8.97 -23.33
N LEU A 313 39.47 8.28 -24.45
CA LEU A 313 39.17 6.85 -24.62
C LEU A 313 39.99 5.95 -23.68
N THR A 314 41.25 6.28 -23.39
CA THR A 314 42.11 5.54 -22.45
C THR A 314 41.80 5.86 -20.99
N ILE A 315 41.39 7.09 -20.69
CA ILE A 315 41.06 7.52 -19.34
C ILE A 315 39.70 6.96 -18.89
N LEU A 316 38.78 6.76 -19.81
CA LEU A 316 37.46 6.20 -19.53
C LEU A 316 37.51 4.83 -18.78
N PRO A 317 38.22 3.80 -19.26
CA PRO A 317 38.34 2.53 -18.54
C PRO A 317 39.05 2.67 -17.20
N LEU A 318 40.03 3.55 -17.07
CA LEU A 318 40.73 3.80 -15.79
C LEU A 318 39.77 4.38 -14.74
N ALA A 319 38.92 5.33 -15.14
CA ALA A 319 37.94 5.91 -14.25
C ALA A 319 36.86 4.88 -13.84
N ILE A 320 36.43 4.01 -14.77
CA ILE A 320 35.46 2.92 -14.48
C ILE A 320 36.13 1.90 -13.53
N LEU A 321 37.36 1.48 -13.75
CA LEU A 321 38.05 0.56 -12.86
C LEU A 321 38.24 1.13 -11.45
N GLY A 322 38.58 2.41 -11.33
CA GLY A 322 38.66 3.12 -10.06
C GLY A 322 37.29 3.14 -9.33
N GLY A 323 36.21 3.36 -10.07
CA GLY A 323 34.84 3.27 -9.54
C GLY A 323 34.48 1.87 -9.04
N ILE A 324 34.81 0.83 -9.80
CA ILE A 324 34.55 -0.57 -9.45
C ILE A 324 35.35 -0.98 -8.19
N ALA A 325 36.57 -0.54 -8.03
CA ALA A 325 37.42 -0.86 -6.86
C ALA A 325 36.79 -0.40 -5.54
N VAL A 326 36.03 0.71 -5.57
CA VAL A 326 35.38 1.27 -4.39
C VAL A 326 34.00 0.64 -4.11
N GLN A 327 33.42 -0.08 -5.07
CA GLN A 327 32.04 -0.61 -4.93
C GLN A 327 31.86 -1.60 -3.78
N LYS A 328 32.76 -2.58 -3.64
CA LYS A 328 32.65 -3.64 -2.63
C LYS A 328 32.68 -3.10 -1.19
N PRO A 329 33.65 -2.28 -0.77
CA PRO A 329 33.66 -1.69 0.56
C PRO A 329 32.47 -0.74 0.79
N LEU A 330 32.07 0.02 -0.22
CA LEU A 330 30.93 0.93 -0.16
C LEU A 330 29.62 0.17 0.08
N LYS A 331 29.34 -0.88 -0.70
CA LYS A 331 28.17 -1.74 -0.54
C LYS A 331 28.05 -2.32 0.87
N ASN A 332 29.14 -2.86 1.41
CA ASN A 332 29.16 -3.45 2.75
C ASN A 332 28.84 -2.37 3.81
N THR A 333 29.45 -1.20 3.69
CA THR A 333 29.23 -0.08 4.62
C THR A 333 27.78 0.41 4.56
N ILE A 334 27.16 0.48 3.39
CA ILE A 334 25.77 0.89 3.22
C ILE A 334 24.80 -0.14 3.82
N ASN A 335 25.05 -1.44 3.64
CA ASN A 335 24.23 -2.49 4.23
C ASN A 335 24.26 -2.45 5.78
N GLU A 336 25.43 -2.20 6.38
CA GLU A 336 25.54 -2.03 7.83
C GLU A 336 24.84 -0.74 8.30
N LEU A 337 25.01 0.35 7.57
CA LEU A 337 24.35 1.62 7.84
C LEU A 337 22.81 1.45 7.86
N PHE A 338 22.27 0.72 6.89
CA PHE A 338 20.84 0.43 6.78
C PHE A 338 20.31 -0.34 8.00
N LYS A 339 21.04 -1.36 8.46
CA LYS A 339 20.68 -2.14 9.67
C LYS A 339 20.63 -1.26 10.92
N HIS A 340 21.64 -0.42 11.13
CA HIS A 340 21.68 0.49 12.30
C HIS A 340 20.60 1.59 12.20
N SER A 341 20.28 2.09 11.00
CA SER A 341 19.17 3.02 10.77
C SER A 341 17.83 2.38 11.16
N ALA A 342 17.57 1.16 10.72
CA ALA A 342 16.36 0.41 11.08
C ALA A 342 16.27 0.19 12.61
N GLN A 343 17.39 -0.17 13.25
CA GLN A 343 17.45 -0.35 14.70
C GLN A 343 17.21 0.97 15.46
N LYS A 344 17.76 2.08 14.96
CA LYS A 344 17.49 3.42 15.51
C LYS A 344 16.00 3.75 15.44
N GLY A 345 15.36 3.52 14.28
CA GLY A 345 13.92 3.71 14.09
C GLY A 345 13.09 2.83 15.04
N ALA A 346 13.49 1.57 15.22
CA ALA A 346 12.86 0.67 16.19
C ALA A 346 12.95 1.19 17.62
N THR A 347 14.15 1.61 18.05
CA THR A 347 14.37 2.19 19.41
C THR A 347 13.51 3.43 19.62
N LEU A 348 13.39 4.32 18.62
CA LEU A 348 12.57 5.53 18.74
C LEU A 348 11.09 5.19 18.94
N ILE A 349 10.53 4.36 18.09
CA ILE A 349 9.10 4.01 18.16
C ILE A 349 8.81 3.21 19.45
N GLU A 350 9.70 2.30 19.84
CA GLU A 350 9.59 1.57 21.11
C GLU A 350 9.60 2.52 22.31
N SER A 351 10.52 3.49 22.33
CA SER A 351 10.64 4.48 23.42
C SER A 351 9.42 5.38 23.50
N LEU A 352 8.90 5.88 22.37
CA LEU A 352 7.71 6.72 22.35
C LEU A 352 6.45 5.96 22.76
N ASN A 353 6.30 4.71 22.32
CA ASN A 353 5.15 3.89 22.68
C ASN A 353 5.12 3.49 24.16
N ASN A 354 6.28 3.45 24.82
CA ASN A 354 6.41 3.03 26.22
C ASN A 354 6.96 4.15 27.13
N LEU A 355 6.73 5.42 26.77
CA LEU A 355 7.31 6.56 27.46
C LEU A 355 6.93 6.61 28.94
N ASP A 356 5.68 6.31 29.28
CA ASP A 356 5.20 6.25 30.66
C ASP A 356 5.93 5.17 31.47
N SER A 357 6.11 3.99 30.89
CA SER A 357 6.86 2.89 31.52
C SER A 357 8.33 3.22 31.71
N ILE A 358 8.95 3.88 30.71
CA ILE A 358 10.35 4.31 30.80
C ILE A 358 10.53 5.32 31.92
N LYS A 359 9.64 6.33 31.99
CA LYS A 359 9.69 7.36 33.04
C LYS A 359 9.40 6.81 34.42
N SER A 360 8.39 5.95 34.55
CA SER A 360 8.04 5.33 35.83
C SER A 360 9.14 4.40 36.37
N ALA A 361 9.90 3.78 35.46
CA ALA A 361 11.03 2.92 35.82
C ALA A 361 12.37 3.66 35.97
N GLY A 362 12.43 4.97 35.67
CA GLY A 362 13.69 5.74 35.65
C GLY A 362 14.70 5.23 34.63
N ALA A 363 14.21 4.69 33.50
CA ALA A 363 15.02 4.01 32.50
C ALA A 363 15.46 4.92 31.33
N GLU A 364 15.29 6.24 31.42
CA GLU A 364 15.64 7.22 30.39
C GLU A 364 17.10 7.11 29.97
N GLY A 365 18.01 6.99 30.93
CA GLY A 365 19.44 6.86 30.67
C GLY A 365 19.79 5.59 29.85
N GLN A 366 19.07 4.50 30.09
CA GLN A 366 19.27 3.25 29.29
C GLN A 366 18.83 3.44 27.83
N MET A 367 17.67 4.08 27.61
CA MET A 367 17.18 4.35 26.27
C MET A 367 18.07 5.35 25.54
N GLN A 368 18.52 6.40 26.22
CA GLN A 368 19.46 7.37 25.69
C GLN A 368 20.78 6.70 25.28
N SER A 369 21.33 5.84 26.13
CA SER A 369 22.56 5.09 25.81
C SER A 369 22.41 4.21 24.55
N LYS A 370 21.29 3.48 24.42
CA LYS A 370 20.99 2.71 23.20
C LYS A 370 20.89 3.59 21.96
N TRP A 371 20.26 4.74 22.08
CA TRP A 371 20.14 5.72 21.01
C TRP A 371 21.49 6.27 20.58
N GLU A 372 22.33 6.71 21.54
CA GLU A 372 23.65 7.26 21.29
C GLU A 372 24.59 6.22 20.65
N GLN A 373 24.52 4.95 21.09
CA GLN A 373 25.28 3.86 20.47
C GLN A 373 24.91 3.69 19.01
N ASN A 374 23.62 3.66 18.68
CA ASN A 374 23.15 3.55 17.30
C ASN A 374 23.59 4.75 16.45
N ILE A 375 23.44 5.98 16.98
CA ILE A 375 23.90 7.19 16.29
C ILE A 375 25.43 7.17 16.09
N GLY A 376 26.18 6.74 17.09
CA GLY A 376 27.64 6.62 16.98
C GLY A 376 28.07 5.67 15.85
N GLN A 377 27.39 4.52 15.71
CA GLN A 377 27.67 3.58 14.62
C GLN A 377 27.23 4.15 13.26
N ILE A 378 26.06 4.75 13.16
CA ILE A 378 25.56 5.42 11.95
C ILE A 378 26.54 6.51 11.49
N SER A 379 27.04 7.33 12.45
CA SER A 379 28.00 8.38 12.15
C SER A 379 29.32 7.82 11.60
N ARG A 380 29.87 6.80 12.26
CA ARG A 380 31.12 6.13 11.81
C ARG A 380 30.97 5.52 10.41
N LEU A 381 29.88 4.79 10.18
CA LEU A 381 29.60 4.17 8.88
C LEU A 381 29.29 5.22 7.82
N GLY A 382 28.61 6.30 8.18
CA GLY A 382 28.35 7.44 7.30
C GLY A 382 29.62 8.14 6.87
N LEU A 383 30.59 8.35 7.77
CA LEU A 383 31.91 8.88 7.44
C LEU A 383 32.66 7.96 6.48
N LYS A 384 32.66 6.65 6.73
CA LYS A 384 33.30 5.67 5.82
C LYS A 384 32.64 5.68 4.43
N SER A 385 31.31 5.71 4.38
CA SER A 385 30.57 5.77 3.11
C SER A 385 30.92 7.02 2.32
N ARG A 386 30.91 8.20 2.98
CA ARG A 386 31.28 9.47 2.36
C ARG A 386 32.75 9.46 1.90
N PHE A 387 33.65 8.91 2.68
CA PHE A 387 35.08 8.79 2.31
C PHE A 387 35.26 7.98 1.02
N TYR A 388 34.63 6.80 0.93
CA TYR A 388 34.70 5.98 -0.29
C TYR A 388 34.08 6.68 -1.50
N SER A 389 32.94 7.32 -1.31
CA SER A 389 32.29 8.13 -2.35
C SER A 389 33.17 9.29 -2.82
N SER A 390 33.78 10.02 -1.88
CA SER A 390 34.68 11.13 -2.19
C SER A 390 35.91 10.68 -2.94
N ILE A 391 36.51 9.53 -2.56
CA ILE A 391 37.65 8.97 -3.29
C ILE A 391 37.26 8.70 -4.75
N ALA A 392 36.11 8.06 -4.99
CA ALA A 392 35.65 7.76 -6.35
C ALA A 392 35.47 9.03 -7.20
N VAL A 393 34.82 10.05 -6.63
CA VAL A 393 34.58 11.34 -7.31
C VAL A 393 35.91 12.07 -7.54
N ASN A 394 36.76 12.19 -6.52
CA ASN A 394 38.01 12.92 -6.62
C ASN A 394 38.97 12.24 -7.61
N LEU A 395 39.02 10.88 -7.62
CA LEU A 395 39.83 10.14 -8.60
C LEU A 395 39.33 10.43 -10.04
N THR A 396 38.02 10.41 -10.26
CA THR A 396 37.45 10.72 -11.58
C THR A 396 37.76 12.18 -11.99
N THR A 397 37.64 13.12 -11.06
CA THR A 397 38.00 14.54 -11.30
C THR A 397 39.46 14.70 -11.65
N PHE A 398 40.35 14.03 -10.89
CA PHE A 398 41.79 14.03 -11.16
C PHE A 398 42.11 13.47 -12.56
N LEU A 399 41.51 12.33 -12.92
CA LEU A 399 41.68 11.72 -14.23
C LEU A 399 41.17 12.63 -15.36
N THR A 400 40.08 13.33 -15.16
CA THR A 400 39.53 14.31 -16.11
C THR A 400 40.46 15.50 -16.30
N GLN A 401 41.06 16.01 -15.21
CA GLN A 401 42.06 17.08 -15.30
C GLN A 401 43.33 16.62 -16.03
N MET A 402 43.79 15.39 -15.73
CA MET A 402 44.93 14.80 -16.45
C MET A 402 44.60 14.61 -17.94
N ALA A 403 43.37 14.20 -18.29
CA ALA A 403 42.93 14.13 -19.68
C ALA A 403 43.07 15.48 -20.39
N SER A 404 42.56 16.56 -19.75
CA SER A 404 42.62 17.91 -20.31
C SER A 404 44.08 18.36 -20.54
N VAL A 405 44.97 18.15 -19.57
CA VAL A 405 46.37 18.47 -19.71
C VAL A 405 47.04 17.65 -20.83
N SER A 406 46.73 16.34 -20.90
CA SER A 406 47.27 15.47 -21.95
C SER A 406 46.81 15.90 -23.35
N VAL A 407 45.52 16.25 -23.50
CA VAL A 407 44.97 16.78 -24.76
C VAL A 407 45.71 18.04 -25.18
N VAL A 408 46.00 18.95 -24.24
CA VAL A 408 46.78 20.18 -24.55
C VAL A 408 48.19 19.84 -24.97
N ILE A 409 48.93 18.98 -24.23
CA ILE A 409 50.29 18.58 -24.57
C ILE A 409 50.35 17.96 -25.97
N PHE A 410 49.58 16.89 -26.22
CA PHE A 410 49.56 16.23 -27.51
C PHE A 410 49.06 17.12 -28.64
N GLY A 411 48.07 18.01 -28.33
CA GLY A 411 47.53 18.95 -29.29
C GLY A 411 48.54 20.01 -29.73
N VAL A 412 49.43 20.49 -28.82
CA VAL A 412 50.51 21.41 -29.17
C VAL A 412 51.48 20.74 -30.14
N TYR A 413 51.83 19.47 -29.92
CA TYR A 413 52.67 18.73 -30.89
C TYR A 413 51.98 18.64 -32.26
N LYS A 414 50.67 18.35 -32.31
CA LYS A 414 49.92 18.30 -33.57
C LYS A 414 49.77 19.66 -34.26
N ILE A 415 49.75 20.76 -33.52
CA ILE A 415 49.79 22.11 -34.09
C ILE A 415 51.14 22.36 -34.71
N SER A 416 52.23 21.97 -34.03
CA SER A 416 53.60 22.14 -34.59
C SER A 416 53.85 21.31 -35.86
N GLU A 417 53.14 20.19 -36.03
CA GLU A 417 53.12 19.36 -37.23
C GLU A 417 52.20 19.92 -38.33
N GLY A 418 51.40 20.93 -38.04
CA GLY A 418 50.42 21.53 -38.98
C GLY A 418 49.15 20.71 -39.15
N GLU A 419 48.90 19.68 -38.33
CA GLU A 419 47.74 18.77 -38.42
C GLU A 419 46.56 19.25 -37.61
N LEU A 420 46.67 20.26 -36.73
CA LEU A 420 45.63 20.79 -35.88
C LEU A 420 45.68 22.32 -35.83
N THR A 421 44.52 22.93 -35.75
CA THR A 421 44.41 24.40 -35.54
C THR A 421 44.32 24.74 -34.05
N THR A 422 44.64 25.99 -33.69
CA THR A 422 44.51 26.46 -32.29
C THR A 422 43.08 26.38 -31.79
N GLY A 423 42.10 26.76 -32.61
CA GLY A 423 40.71 26.63 -32.28
C GLY A 423 40.25 25.19 -32.15
N GLY A 424 40.79 24.28 -32.99
CA GLY A 424 40.58 22.84 -32.88
C GLY A 424 41.06 22.27 -31.55
N LEU A 425 42.26 22.68 -31.07
CA LEU A 425 42.77 22.29 -29.77
C LEU A 425 41.86 22.72 -28.62
N ILE A 426 41.42 23.98 -28.64
CA ILE A 426 40.53 24.50 -27.61
C ILE A 426 39.19 23.73 -27.61
N ALA A 427 38.63 23.48 -28.80
CA ALA A 427 37.39 22.71 -28.95
C ALA A 427 37.55 21.27 -28.42
N CYS A 428 38.65 20.57 -28.75
CA CYS A 428 38.95 19.24 -28.26
C CYS A 428 39.10 19.20 -26.73
N THR A 429 39.72 20.23 -26.13
CA THR A 429 39.87 20.34 -24.67
C THR A 429 38.50 20.49 -23.97
N ILE A 430 37.62 21.37 -24.49
CA ILE A 430 36.27 21.56 -23.96
C ILE A 430 35.43 20.28 -24.12
N LEU A 431 35.51 19.65 -25.30
CA LEU A 431 34.76 18.41 -25.58
C LEU A 431 35.25 17.26 -24.70
N THR A 432 36.54 17.15 -24.39
CA THR A 432 37.11 16.16 -23.47
C THR A 432 36.50 16.31 -22.07
N GLY A 433 36.44 17.54 -21.56
CA GLY A 433 35.77 17.80 -20.27
C GLY A 433 34.28 17.41 -20.29
N ARG A 434 33.55 17.71 -21.36
CA ARG A 434 32.16 17.33 -21.52
C ARG A 434 31.97 15.81 -21.66
N ALA A 435 32.82 15.13 -22.40
CA ALA A 435 32.78 13.67 -22.56
C ALA A 435 32.98 12.92 -21.24
N LEU A 436 33.89 13.42 -20.38
CA LEU A 436 34.20 12.76 -19.11
C LEU A 436 33.30 13.18 -17.94
N ALA A 437 32.56 14.28 -18.02
CA ALA A 437 31.71 14.80 -16.96
C ALA A 437 30.64 13.76 -16.46
N PRO A 438 29.95 13.00 -17.32
CA PRO A 438 28.98 12.00 -16.86
C PRO A 438 29.60 10.91 -15.99
N ILE A 439 30.87 10.58 -16.17
CA ILE A 439 31.57 9.55 -15.39
C ILE A 439 31.73 9.98 -13.92
N GLY A 440 32.04 11.26 -13.69
CA GLY A 440 32.08 11.83 -12.34
C GLY A 440 30.71 11.76 -11.63
N GLN A 441 29.64 11.99 -12.39
CA GLN A 441 28.28 11.85 -11.87
C GLN A 441 27.95 10.39 -11.56
N VAL A 442 28.30 9.43 -12.42
CA VAL A 442 28.11 8.00 -12.16
C VAL A 442 28.81 7.57 -10.87
N ALA A 443 30.05 8.04 -10.62
CA ALA A 443 30.77 7.75 -9.39
C ALA A 443 30.00 8.21 -8.14
N SER A 444 29.34 9.38 -8.20
CA SER A 444 28.50 9.89 -7.10
C SER A 444 27.20 9.10 -6.94
N LEU A 445 26.65 8.56 -8.02
CA LEU A 445 25.42 7.78 -8.01
C LEU A 445 25.57 6.36 -7.47
N LEU A 446 26.80 5.81 -7.44
CA LEU A 446 27.06 4.47 -6.92
C LEU A 446 26.60 4.29 -5.46
N THR A 447 26.79 5.31 -4.62
CA THR A 447 26.30 5.30 -3.24
C THR A 447 24.78 5.19 -3.20
N ARG A 448 24.10 6.02 -3.96
CA ARG A 448 22.62 6.02 -4.05
C ARG A 448 22.09 4.74 -4.68
N TYR A 449 22.80 4.17 -5.65
CA TYR A 449 22.44 2.90 -6.26
C TYR A 449 22.44 1.75 -5.24
N HIS A 450 23.48 1.63 -4.41
CA HIS A 450 23.54 0.58 -3.39
C HIS A 450 22.45 0.76 -2.33
N GLN A 451 22.17 1.99 -1.92
CA GLN A 451 21.09 2.30 -1.00
C GLN A 451 19.72 1.92 -1.62
N ALA A 452 19.47 2.38 -2.84
CA ALA A 452 18.24 2.08 -3.58
C ALA A 452 18.05 0.57 -3.79
N ARG A 453 19.13 -0.15 -4.11
CA ARG A 453 19.08 -1.60 -4.28
C ARG A 453 18.72 -2.32 -2.99
N THR A 454 19.36 -1.94 -1.87
CA THR A 454 19.05 -2.54 -0.57
C THR A 454 17.60 -2.28 -0.16
N SER A 455 17.10 -1.07 -0.39
CA SER A 455 15.69 -0.73 -0.16
C SER A 455 14.75 -1.55 -1.06
N LEU A 456 15.07 -1.69 -2.36
CA LEU A 456 14.28 -2.51 -3.29
C LEU A 456 14.27 -3.99 -2.87
N ASP A 457 15.42 -4.56 -2.49
CA ASP A 457 15.51 -5.95 -2.03
C ASP A 457 14.67 -6.15 -0.76
N THR A 458 14.70 -5.20 0.19
CA THR A 458 13.87 -5.23 1.41
C THR A 458 12.38 -5.15 1.10
N LEU A 459 11.99 -4.23 0.22
CA LEU A 459 10.60 -4.09 -0.23
C LEU A 459 10.12 -5.31 -1.02
N THR A 460 10.96 -5.89 -1.86
CA THR A 460 10.64 -7.10 -2.62
C THR A 460 10.40 -8.30 -1.68
N ASN A 461 11.22 -8.44 -0.64
CA ASN A 461 10.99 -9.44 0.40
C ASN A 461 9.65 -9.23 1.10
N MET A 462 9.30 -7.98 1.43
CA MET A 462 8.02 -7.63 2.01
C MET A 462 6.85 -7.93 1.05
N MET A 463 6.99 -7.56 -0.23
CA MET A 463 5.98 -7.84 -1.26
C MET A 463 5.78 -9.33 -1.53
N SER A 464 6.76 -10.18 -1.21
CA SER A 464 6.66 -11.63 -1.33
C SER A 464 5.92 -12.30 -0.16
N LEU A 465 5.70 -11.60 0.96
CA LEU A 465 4.99 -12.16 2.12
C LEU A 465 3.58 -12.60 1.75
N PRO A 466 3.08 -13.71 2.32
CA PRO A 466 1.72 -14.17 2.07
C PRO A 466 0.69 -13.16 2.59
N VAL A 467 -0.41 -13.03 1.87
CA VAL A 467 -1.54 -12.15 2.21
C VAL A 467 -2.75 -12.96 2.63
N GLU A 468 -3.63 -12.36 3.45
CA GLU A 468 -4.86 -13.00 3.90
C GLU A 468 -5.77 -13.37 2.72
N ARG A 469 -5.90 -12.46 1.74
CA ARG A 469 -6.65 -12.69 0.52
C ARG A 469 -5.70 -13.08 -0.60
N GLU A 470 -5.58 -14.39 -0.85
CA GLU A 470 -4.70 -14.92 -1.88
C GLU A 470 -5.21 -14.56 -3.28
N PRO A 471 -4.37 -13.96 -4.15
CA PRO A 471 -4.76 -13.67 -5.53
C PRO A 471 -5.15 -14.96 -6.28
N GLY A 472 -6.30 -14.94 -6.96
CA GLY A 472 -6.79 -16.09 -7.73
C GLY A 472 -7.54 -17.15 -6.93
N LYS A 473 -7.60 -17.07 -5.60
CA LYS A 473 -8.42 -17.95 -4.76
C LYS A 473 -9.88 -17.49 -4.80
N LYS A 474 -10.78 -18.40 -5.17
CA LYS A 474 -12.23 -18.14 -5.13
C LYS A 474 -12.74 -18.44 -3.73
N TYR A 475 -13.27 -17.42 -3.08
CA TYR A 475 -13.91 -17.54 -1.78
C TYR A 475 -15.40 -17.80 -1.94
N LEU A 476 -15.99 -18.53 -0.98
CA LEU A 476 -17.44 -18.71 -0.91
C LEU A 476 -18.06 -17.43 -0.35
N HIS A 477 -18.99 -16.88 -1.08
CA HIS A 477 -19.80 -15.74 -0.62
C HIS A 477 -20.91 -16.23 0.29
N ARG A 478 -20.89 -15.78 1.55
CA ARG A 478 -21.96 -16.03 2.53
C ARG A 478 -22.38 -14.72 3.18
N PRO A 479 -23.45 -14.08 2.70
CA PRO A 479 -23.87 -12.77 3.17
C PRO A 479 -24.40 -12.78 4.62
N THR A 480 -24.89 -13.93 5.11
CA THR A 480 -25.43 -14.06 6.46
C THR A 480 -25.01 -15.39 7.08
N PHE A 481 -24.71 -15.37 8.38
CA PHE A 481 -24.50 -16.56 9.21
C PHE A 481 -25.67 -16.77 10.16
N LYS A 482 -25.90 -18.05 10.51
CA LYS A 482 -26.81 -18.41 11.61
C LYS A 482 -26.10 -18.36 12.95
N GLY A 483 -24.78 -18.65 12.96
CA GLY A 483 -23.94 -18.58 14.14
C GLY A 483 -23.59 -19.95 14.76
N ASP A 484 -23.72 -21.08 14.02
CA ASP A 484 -23.16 -22.36 14.43
C ASP A 484 -21.64 -22.34 14.26
N ILE A 485 -20.90 -22.75 15.30
CA ILE A 485 -19.43 -22.78 15.27
C ILE A 485 -18.95 -24.16 15.69
N GLU A 486 -18.04 -24.77 14.95
CA GLU A 486 -17.50 -26.09 15.27
C GLU A 486 -15.98 -26.11 15.10
N PHE A 487 -15.27 -26.44 16.18
CA PHE A 487 -13.83 -26.71 16.20
C PHE A 487 -13.61 -28.21 16.12
N LYS A 488 -12.82 -28.67 15.15
CA LYS A 488 -12.50 -30.10 14.93
C LYS A 488 -11.01 -30.35 15.04
N ASN A 489 -10.58 -30.98 16.13
CA ASN A 489 -9.19 -31.41 16.36
C ASN A 489 -8.15 -30.32 16.12
N ILE A 490 -8.40 -29.11 16.62
CA ILE A 490 -7.54 -27.95 16.42
C ILE A 490 -6.28 -28.06 17.25
N SER A 491 -5.11 -28.08 16.58
CA SER A 491 -3.81 -27.85 17.19
C SER A 491 -3.18 -26.59 16.60
N PHE A 492 -2.66 -25.72 17.47
CA PHE A 492 -2.07 -24.45 17.06
C PHE A 492 -0.90 -24.03 17.94
N SER A 493 0.18 -23.58 17.30
CA SER A 493 1.30 -22.88 17.92
C SER A 493 1.52 -21.53 17.23
N TYR A 494 1.84 -20.49 18.00
CA TYR A 494 2.24 -19.22 17.40
C TYR A 494 3.56 -19.36 16.63
N PRO A 495 3.78 -18.56 15.58
CA PRO A 495 5.03 -18.58 14.84
C PRO A 495 6.25 -18.49 15.75
N GLU A 496 7.25 -19.33 15.49
CA GLU A 496 8.51 -19.41 16.25
C GLU A 496 8.38 -19.80 17.73
N GLN A 497 7.20 -20.16 18.20
CA GLN A 497 7.01 -20.69 19.56
C GLN A 497 6.87 -22.23 19.50
N PRO A 498 7.73 -22.99 20.22
CA PRO A 498 7.65 -24.44 20.21
C PRO A 498 6.48 -25.00 21.03
N VAL A 499 5.90 -24.16 21.89
CA VAL A 499 4.81 -24.58 22.79
C VAL A 499 3.47 -24.43 22.06
N LYS A 500 2.67 -25.50 22.08
CA LYS A 500 1.30 -25.46 21.57
C LYS A 500 0.44 -24.53 22.43
N ALA A 501 -0.22 -23.57 21.78
CA ALA A 501 -1.23 -22.73 22.43
C ALA A 501 -2.59 -23.43 22.53
N LEU A 502 -2.88 -24.37 21.59
CA LEU A 502 -4.01 -25.28 21.62
C LEU A 502 -3.55 -26.67 21.16
N ASP A 503 -4.01 -27.73 21.84
CA ASP A 503 -3.64 -29.11 21.56
C ASP A 503 -4.89 -30.00 21.46
N ASN A 504 -5.23 -30.36 20.21
CA ASN A 504 -6.36 -31.22 19.86
C ASN A 504 -7.71 -30.78 20.46
N ILE A 505 -8.06 -29.49 20.29
CA ILE A 505 -9.28 -28.91 20.82
C ILE A 505 -10.45 -29.20 19.87
N SER A 506 -11.54 -29.74 20.45
CA SER A 506 -12.80 -29.97 19.72
C SER A 506 -14.00 -29.56 20.58
N PHE A 507 -14.86 -28.75 20.04
CA PHE A 507 -16.15 -28.34 20.64
C PHE A 507 -17.10 -27.83 19.56
N LYS A 508 -18.38 -27.76 19.90
CA LYS A 508 -19.42 -27.21 19.01
C LYS A 508 -20.30 -26.24 19.78
N ILE A 509 -20.60 -25.09 19.19
CA ILE A 509 -21.51 -24.07 19.68
C ILE A 509 -22.67 -23.98 18.70
N LYS A 510 -23.89 -24.06 19.19
CA LYS A 510 -25.11 -23.91 18.34
C LYS A 510 -25.45 -22.44 18.13
N ALA A 511 -26.11 -22.13 17.02
CA ALA A 511 -26.63 -20.80 16.78
C ALA A 511 -27.52 -20.33 17.96
N GLY A 512 -27.28 -19.12 18.46
CA GLY A 512 -27.98 -18.54 19.61
C GLY A 512 -27.50 -19.07 20.97
N GLU A 513 -26.55 -19.99 21.03
CA GLU A 513 -26.00 -20.49 22.30
C GLU A 513 -25.08 -19.45 22.96
N ARG A 514 -25.15 -19.32 24.27
CA ARG A 514 -24.36 -18.40 25.05
C ARG A 514 -23.36 -19.16 25.90
N ILE A 515 -22.07 -19.06 25.57
CA ILE A 515 -21.00 -19.81 26.24
C ILE A 515 -19.95 -18.86 26.85
N ALA A 516 -19.26 -19.34 27.87
CA ALA A 516 -18.03 -18.68 28.30
C ALA A 516 -16.85 -19.63 28.33
N PHE A 517 -15.69 -19.11 27.93
CA PHE A 517 -14.40 -19.72 28.18
C PHE A 517 -13.82 -19.23 29.50
N ILE A 518 -13.48 -20.14 30.38
CA ILE A 518 -12.80 -19.86 31.64
C ILE A 518 -11.50 -20.69 31.73
N GLY A 519 -10.51 -20.20 32.42
CA GLY A 519 -9.21 -20.87 32.54
C GLY A 519 -8.10 -19.91 32.91
N ARG A 520 -6.93 -20.43 33.26
CA ARG A 520 -5.77 -19.64 33.66
C ARG A 520 -5.25 -18.74 32.53
N ILE A 521 -4.42 -17.76 32.89
CA ILE A 521 -3.67 -16.96 31.95
C ILE A 521 -2.76 -17.91 31.14
N GLY A 522 -2.76 -17.77 29.83
CA GLY A 522 -1.99 -18.63 28.94
C GLY A 522 -2.65 -19.96 28.58
N SER A 523 -3.90 -20.24 28.98
CA SER A 523 -4.61 -21.48 28.63
C SER A 523 -5.12 -21.58 27.19
N GLY A 524 -4.98 -20.53 26.36
CA GLY A 524 -5.37 -20.54 24.96
C GLY A 524 -6.69 -19.83 24.63
N LYS A 525 -7.36 -19.16 25.60
CA LYS A 525 -8.66 -18.47 25.37
C LYS A 525 -8.61 -17.46 24.24
N SER A 526 -7.72 -16.47 24.31
CA SER A 526 -7.58 -15.45 23.27
C SER A 526 -7.02 -16.00 21.94
N THR A 527 -6.42 -17.21 21.97
CA THR A 527 -6.02 -17.92 20.76
C THR A 527 -7.24 -18.46 20.00
N ILE A 528 -8.25 -19.00 20.72
CA ILE A 528 -9.51 -19.44 20.12
C ILE A 528 -10.19 -18.27 19.39
N GLU A 529 -10.26 -17.10 20.00
CA GLU A 529 -10.86 -15.90 19.40
C GLU A 529 -10.14 -15.49 18.11
N LYS A 530 -8.80 -15.42 18.15
CA LYS A 530 -7.98 -15.04 16.98
C LYS A 530 -8.13 -16.04 15.83
N LEU A 531 -8.29 -17.31 16.14
CA LEU A 531 -8.55 -18.35 15.14
C LEU A 531 -9.97 -18.25 14.56
N MET A 532 -10.99 -17.95 15.37
CA MET A 532 -12.36 -17.71 14.89
C MET A 532 -12.43 -16.52 13.93
N LEU A 533 -11.65 -15.48 14.19
CA LEU A 533 -11.55 -14.29 13.33
C LEU A 533 -10.67 -14.51 12.08
N SER A 534 -10.14 -15.75 11.89
CA SER A 534 -9.19 -16.06 10.82
C SER A 534 -8.00 -15.09 10.77
N MET A 535 -7.53 -14.62 11.95
CA MET A 535 -6.29 -13.87 12.08
C MET A 535 -5.06 -14.78 11.99
N TYR A 536 -5.22 -16.03 12.39
CA TYR A 536 -4.25 -17.12 12.28
C TYR A 536 -4.94 -18.35 11.72
N GLU A 537 -4.18 -19.23 11.08
CA GLU A 537 -4.66 -20.52 10.60
C GLU A 537 -4.15 -21.65 11.50
N PRO A 538 -5.00 -22.61 11.93
CA PRO A 538 -4.54 -23.75 12.70
C PRO A 538 -3.65 -24.65 11.85
N GLN A 539 -2.61 -25.24 12.46
CA GLN A 539 -1.74 -26.21 11.79
C GLN A 539 -2.44 -27.54 11.55
N GLU A 540 -3.33 -27.94 12.46
CA GLU A 540 -4.12 -29.17 12.36
C GLU A 540 -5.58 -28.87 12.65
N GLY A 541 -6.47 -29.63 12.00
CA GLY A 541 -7.91 -29.52 12.18
C GLY A 541 -8.58 -28.48 11.27
N SER A 542 -9.86 -28.21 11.57
CA SER A 542 -10.68 -27.24 10.83
C SER A 542 -11.67 -26.52 11.75
N ILE A 543 -11.94 -25.26 11.43
CA ILE A 543 -12.94 -24.42 12.09
C ILE A 543 -14.06 -24.20 11.10
N LEU A 544 -15.27 -24.56 11.48
CA LEU A 544 -16.45 -24.46 10.64
C LEU A 544 -17.41 -23.42 11.22
N ILE A 545 -17.96 -22.56 10.36
CA ILE A 545 -19.10 -21.70 10.69
C ILE A 545 -20.25 -22.09 9.76
N ASP A 546 -21.40 -22.43 10.34
CA ASP A 546 -22.56 -22.97 9.64
C ASP A 546 -22.21 -24.15 8.70
N GLY A 547 -21.28 -25.03 9.14
CA GLY A 547 -20.80 -26.16 8.38
C GLY A 547 -19.79 -25.86 7.27
N THR A 548 -19.41 -24.58 7.08
CA THR A 548 -18.40 -24.17 6.08
C THR A 548 -17.07 -23.85 6.76
N ASP A 549 -15.97 -24.38 6.23
CA ASP A 549 -14.62 -24.07 6.73
C ASP A 549 -14.31 -22.58 6.53
N ILE A 550 -13.87 -21.89 7.59
CA ILE A 550 -13.57 -20.46 7.57
C ILE A 550 -12.50 -20.09 6.53
N ARG A 551 -11.61 -21.01 6.16
CA ARG A 551 -10.59 -20.81 5.12
C ARG A 551 -11.17 -20.67 3.71
N GLN A 552 -12.44 -21.07 3.51
CA GLN A 552 -13.17 -20.93 2.25
C GLN A 552 -13.98 -19.65 2.19
N ILE A 553 -14.18 -18.96 3.32
CA ILE A 553 -14.97 -17.74 3.42
C ILE A 553 -14.03 -16.54 3.25
N ASP A 554 -14.49 -15.48 2.58
CA ASP A 554 -13.73 -14.24 2.52
C ASP A 554 -13.52 -13.67 3.93
N PRO A 555 -12.28 -13.32 4.34
CA PRO A 555 -12.01 -12.78 5.67
C PRO A 555 -12.83 -11.54 6.02
N SER A 556 -13.18 -10.70 5.03
CA SER A 556 -13.99 -9.49 5.26
C SER A 556 -15.45 -9.86 5.57
N ASP A 557 -16.03 -10.83 4.83
CA ASP A 557 -17.38 -11.32 5.06
C ASP A 557 -17.46 -12.01 6.42
N LEU A 558 -16.44 -12.81 6.77
CA LEU A 558 -16.36 -13.47 8.08
C LEU A 558 -16.34 -12.46 9.23
N ARG A 559 -15.42 -11.50 9.20
CA ARG A 559 -15.22 -10.53 10.30
C ARG A 559 -16.39 -9.57 10.46
N ARG A 560 -17.11 -9.27 9.39
CA ARG A 560 -18.31 -8.41 9.47
C ARG A 560 -19.46 -9.08 10.21
N GLN A 561 -19.55 -10.40 10.17
CA GLN A 561 -20.59 -11.18 10.86
C GLN A 561 -20.20 -11.53 12.31
N ILE A 562 -19.07 -11.03 12.79
CA ILE A 562 -18.58 -11.25 14.16
C ILE A 562 -18.34 -9.91 14.84
N GLY A 563 -19.11 -9.61 15.87
CA GLY A 563 -18.86 -8.48 16.78
C GLY A 563 -17.76 -8.83 17.76
N TYR A 564 -16.60 -8.20 17.64
CA TYR A 564 -15.43 -8.53 18.46
C TYR A 564 -15.05 -7.39 19.41
N VAL A 565 -14.90 -7.73 20.69
CA VAL A 565 -14.32 -6.87 21.71
C VAL A 565 -13.03 -7.51 22.22
N PRO A 566 -11.85 -6.99 21.88
CA PRO A 566 -10.58 -7.53 22.34
C PRO A 566 -10.29 -7.17 23.80
N GLN A 567 -9.43 -7.92 24.48
CA GLN A 567 -8.94 -7.63 25.83
C GLN A 567 -8.17 -6.29 25.87
N ASP A 568 -7.23 -6.09 24.91
CA ASP A 568 -6.47 -4.86 24.77
C ASP A 568 -7.12 -3.93 23.75
N ILE A 569 -7.77 -2.89 24.20
CA ILE A 569 -8.52 -1.95 23.38
C ILE A 569 -7.60 -0.83 22.90
N SER A 570 -7.47 -0.71 21.58
CA SER A 570 -6.84 0.42 20.91
C SER A 570 -7.86 1.16 20.06
N LEU A 571 -7.96 2.47 20.25
CA LEU A 571 -8.79 3.33 19.42
C LEU A 571 -7.90 4.06 18.40
N MET A 572 -8.46 4.34 17.23
CA MET A 572 -7.78 5.14 16.21
C MET A 572 -7.93 6.62 16.52
N PHE A 573 -6.94 7.41 16.12
CA PHE A 573 -7.04 8.86 16.17
C PHE A 573 -8.26 9.34 15.37
N GLY A 574 -9.08 10.17 15.97
CA GLY A 574 -10.34 10.67 15.42
C GLY A 574 -11.37 10.91 16.53
N SER A 575 -12.64 10.94 16.17
CA SER A 575 -13.75 11.13 17.09
C SER A 575 -14.26 9.81 17.69
N VAL A 576 -15.13 9.90 18.69
CA VAL A 576 -15.86 8.74 19.22
C VAL A 576 -16.73 8.12 18.12
N LYS A 577 -17.40 8.95 17.30
CA LYS A 577 -18.21 8.49 16.16
C LYS A 577 -17.37 7.70 15.17
N ASP A 578 -16.21 8.21 14.75
CA ASP A 578 -15.31 7.51 13.83
C ASP A 578 -14.89 6.14 14.36
N ASN A 579 -14.63 6.04 15.65
CA ASN A 579 -14.23 4.80 16.29
C ASN A 579 -15.36 3.79 16.44
N ILE A 580 -16.61 4.23 16.66
CA ILE A 580 -17.79 3.35 16.68
C ILE A 580 -18.07 2.83 15.28
N THR A 581 -18.03 3.71 14.27
CA THR A 581 -18.35 3.37 12.87
C THR A 581 -17.21 2.69 12.11
N MET A 582 -16.06 2.50 12.76
CA MET A 582 -14.90 1.86 12.15
C MET A 582 -15.26 0.48 11.58
N GLY A 583 -15.04 0.29 10.28
CA GLY A 583 -15.37 -0.96 9.57
C GLY A 583 -16.82 -1.03 9.07
N SER A 584 -17.67 -0.08 9.45
CA SER A 584 -19.01 0.09 8.87
C SER A 584 -18.97 1.18 7.80
N ARG A 585 -19.52 0.91 6.61
CA ARG A 585 -19.63 1.92 5.56
C ARG A 585 -20.79 2.86 5.75
N TYR A 586 -21.91 2.29 6.22
CA TYR A 586 -23.18 2.96 6.35
C TYR A 586 -23.75 2.60 7.73
N ALA A 587 -23.50 3.45 8.69
CA ALA A 587 -24.19 3.40 9.96
C ALA A 587 -25.07 4.66 10.03
N ASP A 588 -26.37 4.46 10.10
CA ASP A 588 -27.30 5.54 10.36
C ASP A 588 -27.15 6.00 11.81
N ASP A 589 -27.52 7.25 12.07
CA ASP A 589 -27.39 7.83 13.41
C ASP A 589 -28.23 7.06 14.45
N ALA A 590 -29.35 6.44 14.05
CA ALA A 590 -30.18 5.64 14.95
C ALA A 590 -29.44 4.39 15.42
N SER A 591 -28.74 3.66 14.53
CA SER A 591 -27.93 2.50 14.87
C SER A 591 -26.73 2.87 15.74
N ILE A 592 -26.08 4.03 15.45
CA ILE A 592 -24.99 4.54 16.28
C ILE A 592 -25.47 4.86 17.70
N LEU A 593 -26.58 5.57 17.83
CA LEU A 593 -27.17 5.92 19.12
C LEU A 593 -27.60 4.68 19.90
N HIS A 594 -28.23 3.71 19.25
CA HIS A 594 -28.64 2.45 19.87
C HIS A 594 -27.42 1.66 20.41
N ALA A 595 -26.39 1.46 19.59
CA ALA A 595 -25.16 0.78 20.01
C ALA A 595 -24.45 1.53 21.15
N ALA A 596 -24.39 2.86 21.05
CA ALA A 596 -23.79 3.73 22.06
C ALA A 596 -24.55 3.70 23.39
N GLU A 597 -25.88 3.58 23.35
CA GLU A 597 -26.72 3.49 24.53
C GLU A 597 -26.52 2.18 25.27
N ILE A 598 -26.50 1.05 24.55
CA ILE A 598 -26.24 -0.27 25.14
C ILE A 598 -24.85 -0.30 25.80
N ALA A 599 -23.85 0.20 25.10
CA ALA A 599 -22.46 0.22 25.58
C ALA A 599 -22.18 1.29 26.67
N GLY A 600 -23.14 2.18 26.95
CA GLY A 600 -22.97 3.25 27.94
C GLY A 600 -22.14 4.45 27.45
N VAL A 601 -21.88 4.57 26.15
CA VAL A 601 -21.14 5.70 25.54
C VAL A 601 -21.88 7.02 25.74
N THR A 602 -23.20 7.01 25.60
CA THR A 602 -24.04 8.21 25.74
C THR A 602 -23.87 8.92 27.08
N GLN A 603 -23.46 8.22 28.15
CA GLN A 603 -23.30 8.79 29.49
C GLN A 603 -22.19 9.83 29.58
N PHE A 604 -21.10 9.63 28.84
CA PHE A 604 -19.97 10.57 28.87
C PHE A 604 -19.97 11.50 27.65
N VAL A 605 -20.43 11.03 26.49
CA VAL A 605 -20.53 11.83 25.27
C VAL A 605 -21.53 12.99 25.45
N ASN A 606 -22.69 12.76 26.08
CA ASN A 606 -23.69 13.80 26.33
C ASN A 606 -23.20 14.90 27.30
N ARG A 607 -22.11 14.67 28.03
CA ARG A 607 -21.48 15.67 28.92
C ARG A 607 -20.40 16.50 28.23
N HIS A 608 -19.96 16.07 27.04
CA HIS A 608 -18.93 16.76 26.27
C HIS A 608 -19.56 17.75 25.29
N PRO A 609 -19.02 18.99 25.15
CA PRO A 609 -19.59 20.01 24.26
C PRO A 609 -19.70 19.54 22.79
N GLU A 610 -18.77 18.72 22.32
CA GLU A 610 -18.71 18.21 20.95
C GLU A 610 -19.49 16.90 20.76
N GLY A 611 -20.13 16.37 21.79
CA GLY A 611 -20.92 15.15 21.69
C GLY A 611 -20.15 13.97 21.13
N PHE A 612 -20.69 13.31 20.11
CA PHE A 612 -20.05 12.18 19.44
C PHE A 612 -18.79 12.54 18.62
N ASP A 613 -18.60 13.82 18.31
CA ASP A 613 -17.40 14.32 17.62
C ASP A 613 -16.22 14.56 18.59
N MET A 614 -16.44 14.30 19.88
CA MET A 614 -15.39 14.34 20.91
C MET A 614 -14.13 13.55 20.47
N PRO A 615 -12.92 14.18 20.50
CA PRO A 615 -11.69 13.52 20.10
C PRO A 615 -11.22 12.50 21.12
N VAL A 616 -10.89 11.30 20.65
CA VAL A 616 -10.41 10.20 21.52
C VAL A 616 -8.89 10.26 21.80
N GLY A 617 -8.14 11.06 21.05
CA GLY A 617 -6.68 11.11 21.12
C GLY A 617 -5.99 9.88 20.50
N GLU A 618 -4.67 9.90 20.51
CA GLU A 618 -3.88 8.76 20.01
C GLU A 618 -4.09 7.55 20.93
N ARG A 619 -4.44 6.39 20.35
CA ARG A 619 -4.77 5.14 21.06
C ARG A 619 -5.87 5.29 22.12
N GLY A 620 -6.68 6.34 22.03
CA GLY A 620 -7.73 6.62 23.02
C GLY A 620 -7.22 7.27 24.31
N ALA A 621 -6.06 7.94 24.27
CA ALA A 621 -5.43 8.53 25.48
C ALA A 621 -6.29 9.58 26.19
N SER A 622 -7.22 10.24 25.47
CA SER A 622 -8.13 11.23 26.05
C SER A 622 -9.29 10.59 26.84
N LEU A 623 -9.47 9.26 26.74
CA LEU A 623 -10.55 8.54 27.40
C LEU A 623 -10.06 7.70 28.58
N SER A 624 -10.88 7.54 29.61
CA SER A 624 -10.63 6.56 30.66
C SER A 624 -10.68 5.13 30.11
N GLY A 625 -10.12 4.16 30.86
CA GLY A 625 -10.15 2.74 30.47
C GLY A 625 -11.58 2.23 30.20
N GLY A 626 -12.54 2.59 31.09
CA GLY A 626 -13.95 2.21 30.93
C GLY A 626 -14.61 2.86 29.71
N GLN A 627 -14.29 4.14 29.43
CA GLN A 627 -14.81 4.83 28.24
C GLN A 627 -14.28 4.20 26.95
N ARG A 628 -12.96 3.87 26.89
CA ARG A 628 -12.43 3.12 25.73
C ARG A 628 -13.13 1.80 25.53
N GLN A 629 -13.41 1.10 26.64
CA GLN A 629 -14.13 -0.18 26.61
C GLN A 629 -15.54 -0.01 26.08
N SER A 630 -16.29 0.99 26.56
CA SER A 630 -17.62 1.32 26.04
C SER A 630 -17.61 1.60 24.53
N VAL A 631 -16.63 2.35 24.02
CA VAL A 631 -16.52 2.61 22.57
C VAL A 631 -16.27 1.31 21.78
N ALA A 632 -15.40 0.42 22.27
CA ALA A 632 -15.12 -0.87 21.61
C ALA A 632 -16.35 -1.79 21.61
N VAL A 633 -17.11 -1.79 22.70
CA VAL A 633 -18.40 -2.52 22.80
C VAL A 633 -19.42 -1.93 21.82
N ALA A 634 -19.57 -0.59 21.76
CA ALA A 634 -20.48 0.06 20.81
C ALA A 634 -20.13 -0.31 19.36
N ARG A 635 -18.82 -0.30 19.02
CA ARG A 635 -18.32 -0.76 17.71
C ARG A 635 -18.77 -2.19 17.38
N SER A 636 -18.66 -3.11 18.34
CA SER A 636 -19.02 -4.52 18.13
C SER A 636 -20.51 -4.74 17.94
N LEU A 637 -21.34 -3.87 18.54
CA LEU A 637 -22.80 -3.95 18.49
C LEU A 637 -23.42 -3.28 17.25
N LEU A 638 -22.69 -2.35 16.63
CA LEU A 638 -23.23 -1.45 15.59
C LEU A 638 -23.94 -2.16 14.44
N LEU A 639 -23.38 -3.26 13.95
CA LEU A 639 -23.91 -4.02 12.82
C LEU A 639 -24.85 -5.15 13.25
N SER A 640 -25.17 -5.28 14.54
CA SER A 640 -26.00 -6.36 15.11
C SER A 640 -25.61 -7.75 14.57
N PRO A 641 -24.32 -8.15 14.63
CA PRO A 641 -23.86 -9.39 14.03
C PRO A 641 -24.46 -10.62 14.71
N PRO A 642 -24.57 -11.77 14.02
CA PRO A 642 -25.11 -13.00 14.58
C PRO A 642 -24.19 -13.67 15.63
N ILE A 643 -22.92 -13.31 15.65
CA ILE A 643 -21.92 -13.87 16.57
C ILE A 643 -21.22 -12.73 17.31
N PHE A 644 -21.17 -12.81 18.63
CA PHE A 644 -20.39 -11.92 19.49
C PHE A 644 -19.26 -12.67 20.17
N ILE A 645 -18.05 -12.12 20.09
CA ILE A 645 -16.88 -12.60 20.82
C ILE A 645 -16.39 -11.44 21.69
N MET A 646 -16.43 -11.61 23.00
CA MET A 646 -16.07 -10.55 23.94
C MET A 646 -15.05 -11.04 24.95
N ASP A 647 -13.84 -10.48 24.92
CA ASP A 647 -12.77 -10.78 25.88
C ASP A 647 -12.71 -9.70 26.96
N GLU A 648 -13.07 -10.08 28.17
CA GLU A 648 -13.15 -9.19 29.34
C GLU A 648 -13.88 -7.86 29.09
N PRO A 649 -15.13 -7.88 28.56
CA PRO A 649 -15.81 -6.67 28.04
C PRO A 649 -16.15 -5.62 29.11
N SER A 650 -16.02 -5.93 30.39
CA SER A 650 -16.29 -4.99 31.49
C SER A 650 -15.09 -4.74 32.41
N ASN A 651 -13.88 -5.18 32.02
CA ASN A 651 -12.72 -5.19 32.91
C ASN A 651 -12.39 -3.80 33.51
N SER A 652 -12.59 -2.74 32.74
CA SER A 652 -12.32 -1.36 33.16
C SER A 652 -13.59 -0.59 33.59
N MET A 653 -14.76 -1.24 33.70
CA MET A 653 -16.01 -0.65 34.12
C MET A 653 -16.17 -0.76 35.64
N ASP A 654 -16.81 0.25 36.24
CA ASP A 654 -17.28 0.15 37.61
C ASP A 654 -18.51 -0.77 37.72
N ASN A 655 -18.84 -1.21 38.93
CA ASN A 655 -19.92 -2.15 39.18
C ASN A 655 -21.30 -1.65 38.70
N SER A 656 -21.56 -0.35 38.74
CA SER A 656 -22.83 0.24 38.32
C SER A 656 -22.95 0.28 36.81
N THR A 657 -21.89 0.63 36.11
CA THR A 657 -21.80 0.62 34.65
C THR A 657 -21.87 -0.82 34.11
N GLU A 658 -21.17 -1.77 34.77
CA GLU A 658 -21.22 -3.18 34.44
C GLU A 658 -22.62 -3.77 34.59
N ALA A 659 -23.32 -3.47 35.67
CA ALA A 659 -24.68 -3.97 35.89
C ALA A 659 -25.64 -3.50 34.79
N ARG A 660 -25.58 -2.22 34.42
CA ARG A 660 -26.38 -1.64 33.35
C ARG A 660 -26.02 -2.21 31.97
N PHE A 661 -24.73 -2.34 31.68
CA PHE A 661 -24.25 -2.96 30.46
C PHE A 661 -24.76 -4.39 30.34
N LYS A 662 -24.66 -5.17 31.39
CA LYS A 662 -25.16 -6.56 31.44
C LYS A 662 -26.66 -6.63 31.16
N GLU A 663 -27.45 -5.78 31.78
CA GLU A 663 -28.92 -5.72 31.58
C GLU A 663 -29.23 -5.42 30.12
N LYS A 664 -28.72 -4.34 29.56
CA LYS A 664 -28.97 -3.93 28.17
C LYS A 664 -28.45 -4.95 27.16
N LEU A 665 -27.27 -5.53 27.42
CA LEU A 665 -26.73 -6.58 26.54
C LEU A 665 -27.61 -7.82 26.57
N SER A 666 -28.14 -8.21 27.74
CA SER A 666 -29.05 -9.38 27.85
C SER A 666 -30.33 -9.21 27.05
N GLU A 667 -30.88 -7.98 26.99
CA GLU A 667 -32.06 -7.63 26.19
C GLU A 667 -31.79 -7.67 24.68
N GLN A 668 -30.55 -7.29 24.27
CA GLN A 668 -30.17 -7.30 22.88
C GLN A 668 -29.88 -8.71 22.34
N LEU A 669 -29.39 -9.63 23.19
CA LEU A 669 -29.02 -10.98 22.81
C LEU A 669 -30.22 -11.92 22.70
N ASN A 670 -31.10 -11.73 21.69
CA ASN A 670 -32.30 -12.58 21.52
C ASN A 670 -31.99 -13.93 20.83
N ASN A 671 -31.23 -13.90 19.71
CA ASN A 671 -30.91 -15.10 18.91
C ASN A 671 -29.43 -15.14 18.51
N GLN A 672 -28.60 -14.25 19.02
CA GLN A 672 -27.19 -14.18 18.68
C GLN A 672 -26.37 -15.18 19.52
N THR A 673 -25.36 -15.75 18.88
CA THR A 673 -24.37 -16.59 19.56
C THR A 673 -23.41 -15.70 20.35
N LEU A 674 -23.30 -15.92 21.67
CA LEU A 674 -22.38 -15.18 22.52
C LEU A 674 -21.21 -16.09 22.97
N ILE A 675 -20.00 -15.63 22.74
CA ILE A 675 -18.78 -16.22 23.25
C ILE A 675 -18.12 -15.20 24.16
N LEU A 676 -18.10 -15.50 25.44
CA LEU A 676 -17.57 -14.63 26.47
C LEU A 676 -16.27 -15.23 27.03
N VAL A 677 -15.23 -14.44 27.13
CA VAL A 677 -14.04 -14.77 27.93
C VAL A 677 -14.04 -13.83 29.11
N THR A 678 -14.13 -14.38 30.33
CA THR A 678 -14.16 -13.54 31.54
C THR A 678 -13.72 -14.29 32.78
N HIS A 679 -13.14 -13.53 33.70
CA HIS A 679 -12.87 -13.95 35.06
C HIS A 679 -13.90 -13.40 36.06
N ARG A 680 -14.83 -12.53 35.61
CA ARG A 680 -15.85 -11.91 36.48
C ARG A 680 -17.09 -12.80 36.59
N ALA A 681 -17.39 -13.22 37.80
CA ALA A 681 -18.55 -14.03 38.10
C ALA A 681 -19.90 -13.36 37.75
N SER A 682 -19.95 -12.01 37.80
CA SER A 682 -21.12 -11.20 37.45
C SER A 682 -21.56 -11.38 35.98
N LEU A 683 -20.62 -11.51 35.05
CA LEU A 683 -20.90 -11.71 33.63
C LEU A 683 -21.28 -13.15 33.28
N LEU A 684 -20.97 -14.13 34.14
CA LEU A 684 -21.38 -15.52 33.92
C LEU A 684 -22.89 -15.72 33.96
N SER A 685 -23.64 -14.72 34.46
CA SER A 685 -25.12 -14.77 34.37
C SER A 685 -25.66 -14.64 32.93
N LEU A 686 -24.85 -14.14 31.98
CA LEU A 686 -25.21 -14.01 30.57
C LEU A 686 -25.07 -15.29 29.77
N VAL A 687 -24.45 -16.32 30.35
CA VAL A 687 -24.12 -17.58 29.62
C VAL A 687 -24.76 -18.80 30.31
N ASP A 688 -25.02 -19.81 29.49
CA ASP A 688 -25.66 -21.06 29.91
C ASP A 688 -24.69 -22.24 30.00
N ARG A 689 -23.55 -22.16 29.30
CA ARG A 689 -22.53 -23.22 29.20
C ARG A 689 -21.15 -22.68 29.46
N LEU A 690 -20.31 -23.47 30.12
CA LEU A 690 -18.91 -23.15 30.39
C LEU A 690 -17.98 -24.15 29.75
N ILE A 691 -16.92 -23.68 29.14
CA ILE A 691 -15.80 -24.49 28.66
C ILE A 691 -14.56 -24.09 29.45
N VAL A 692 -13.99 -25.02 30.17
CA VAL A 692 -12.78 -24.81 30.99
C VAL A 692 -11.55 -25.22 30.21
N LEU A 693 -10.63 -24.26 30.06
CA LEU A 693 -9.35 -24.47 29.38
C LEU A 693 -8.20 -24.46 30.38
N ASP A 694 -7.33 -25.44 30.32
CA ASP A 694 -6.06 -25.47 31.03
C ASP A 694 -4.99 -26.23 30.25
N GLY A 695 -3.74 -25.77 30.26
CA GLY A 695 -2.64 -26.42 29.56
C GLY A 695 -2.91 -26.68 28.08
N ALA A 696 -3.53 -25.72 27.36
CA ALA A 696 -3.90 -25.80 25.95
C ALA A 696 -4.98 -26.87 25.61
N LYS A 697 -5.70 -27.45 26.61
CA LYS A 697 -6.72 -28.46 26.43
C LYS A 697 -8.05 -28.07 27.08
N ILE A 698 -9.14 -28.70 26.62
CA ILE A 698 -10.44 -28.59 27.28
C ILE A 698 -10.46 -29.57 28.45
N MET A 699 -10.64 -29.05 29.67
CA MET A 699 -10.72 -29.83 30.89
C MET A 699 -12.16 -30.18 31.26
N ALA A 700 -13.10 -29.31 30.93
CA ALA A 700 -14.52 -29.57 31.13
C ALA A 700 -15.34 -28.74 30.13
N ASP A 701 -16.49 -29.27 29.76
CA ASP A 701 -17.47 -28.65 28.88
C ASP A 701 -18.87 -29.08 29.29
N GLY A 702 -19.74 -28.14 29.62
CA GLY A 702 -21.10 -28.46 30.04
C GLY A 702 -21.90 -27.29 30.61
N PRO A 703 -23.12 -27.55 31.10
CA PRO A 703 -23.97 -26.54 31.71
C PRO A 703 -23.26 -25.80 32.84
N LYS A 704 -23.41 -24.47 32.85
CA LYS A 704 -22.74 -23.55 33.78
C LYS A 704 -22.74 -24.04 35.24
N ASP A 705 -23.92 -24.37 35.76
CA ASP A 705 -24.05 -24.71 37.18
C ASP A 705 -23.29 -25.97 37.54
N LYS A 706 -23.31 -26.98 36.67
CA LYS A 706 -22.59 -28.25 36.89
C LYS A 706 -21.07 -28.04 36.86
N VAL A 707 -20.58 -27.25 35.91
CA VAL A 707 -19.15 -26.95 35.79
C VAL A 707 -18.64 -26.13 36.96
N LEU A 708 -19.41 -25.12 37.41
CA LEU A 708 -19.08 -24.31 38.58
C LEU A 708 -19.06 -25.17 39.88
N GLU A 709 -20.00 -26.09 40.02
CA GLU A 709 -20.04 -26.99 41.15
C GLU A 709 -18.83 -27.97 41.18
N ALA A 710 -18.49 -28.50 40.00
CA ALA A 710 -17.31 -29.40 39.83
C ALA A 710 -15.99 -28.66 40.12
N LEU A 711 -15.88 -27.38 39.71
CA LEU A 711 -14.73 -26.54 40.06
C LEU A 711 -14.63 -26.27 41.55
N LYS A 712 -15.77 -25.92 42.21
CA LYS A 712 -15.81 -25.71 43.67
C LYS A 712 -15.42 -26.97 44.46
N LYS A 713 -15.84 -28.15 43.99
CA LYS A 713 -15.50 -29.47 44.60
C LYS A 713 -14.09 -29.96 44.28
N GLY A 714 -13.29 -29.25 43.49
CA GLY A 714 -11.95 -29.67 43.08
C GLY A 714 -11.92 -30.92 42.20
N GLN A 715 -13.05 -31.29 41.58
CA GLN A 715 -13.17 -32.46 40.70
C GLN A 715 -12.54 -32.19 39.33
N ILE A 716 -12.44 -30.95 38.92
CA ILE A 716 -11.71 -30.49 37.75
C ILE A 716 -10.35 -30.02 38.25
N LYS A 717 -9.30 -30.86 38.09
CA LYS A 717 -7.92 -30.50 38.44
C LYS A 717 -7.42 -29.51 37.39
N VAL A 718 -7.45 -28.23 37.70
CA VAL A 718 -6.68 -27.22 37.00
C VAL A 718 -5.28 -27.32 37.54
N SER A 719 -4.27 -27.65 36.72
CA SER A 719 -2.87 -27.85 37.13
C SER A 719 -2.39 -26.67 38.00
N ASN A 720 -1.74 -26.95 39.13
CA ASN A 720 -1.22 -25.94 40.07
C ASN A 720 -0.14 -25.06 39.41
#